data_f835b3ebe5ab354dc9d9b69f6d729de6
#
_entry.id   f835b3ebe5ab354dc9d9b69f6d729de6
#
_cell.length_a   1.000
_cell.length_b   1.000
_cell.length_c   1.000
_cell.angle_alpha   90.00
_cell.angle_beta   90.00
_cell.angle_gamma   90.00
#
_symmetry.space_group_name_H-M   'P 1'
#
loop_
_entity.id
_entity.type
_entity.pdbx_description
1 polymer ?
#
loop_
_entity_poly.entity_id
_entity_poly.type
_entity_poly.pdbx_seq_one_letter_code
_entity_poly.pdbx_strand_id
1 'polypeptide(L)'
;NAIWIGYADGVVDRFDVDNGTVQTLLDIKRADQFPSRAINGLRVLGDSVYVSTDFGLVLFDPVRLEVIDSYSNLGELNPSTPVNDALVAPLPDGRAGLWVATTEGLAWADLAAVNLREPSEWTVESDLPEQETLSLAWFDGRIHVGTTSDAFARQADGTWRKLGLSGSDVRALRIWNEELVAVEPFSIVFMNKGGTRRRIFVGFQGDGLSVNYINPTTIVEAPDGLLWVGDFVEGALALPGIESSGERYWSDRRVVPDGPFFGLFTDLVFDSSGNLWAAGANGPSTGFYKFDGQSWTAYTKRFIPELEDRNAFDFIHYSASGSIWAGSEGDGLAEVTSENAVTVYDESNSSLRVATGTQNFLRVRGITSERDGSVWVINQFSPTPLNYRGIDGTWTALPSVRGDGLPSSLTYDRIFVDSFGQKWILPQRGEGLIVWDTSNTPTNPSDDRVKYLRGRGLGGRGLPDEKVTAWAEDRSGRVWIGTERGLGIYFVPSLVISDDPNANEAVWPIAEDRTGFLLRDLNVHGIAVDAADRKWIASTTGAWLIDSEGTKVLRHFSSENSPLFSDDVVAVAVDNQTGKVYFATDRGLLSYQDDPIEPVKEAEALFIFPNPVIAAGDGTLPTVSIEGLVASTDIRITKVDGSVVAVIDGRGGRVRCDGRDRNGQYVPSGVYIVVARGLNDEGVGFGKIAVIR
;
A
#
# COMPACT_ATOMS: atom_id res chain seq x y z
N ASN A 1 -2.78 -6.33 -28.42
CA ASN A 1 -3.44 -5.27 -27.63
C ASN A 1 -2.77 -5.15 -26.27
N ALA A 2 -2.11 -4.00 -26.00
CA ALA A 2 -1.51 -3.76 -24.70
C ALA A 2 -1.69 -2.30 -24.28
N ILE A 3 -1.88 -2.10 -22.97
CA ILE A 3 -1.87 -0.78 -22.32
C ILE A 3 -0.54 -0.66 -21.61
N TRP A 4 0.12 0.49 -21.79
CA TRP A 4 1.36 0.83 -21.12
C TRP A 4 1.07 1.84 -20.01
N ILE A 5 1.57 1.57 -18.81
CA ILE A 5 1.33 2.37 -17.62
C ILE A 5 2.69 2.76 -17.02
N GLY A 6 2.93 4.06 -16.87
CA GLY A 6 4.14 4.59 -16.26
C GLY A 6 3.86 5.11 -14.85
N TYR A 7 4.79 4.87 -13.93
CA TYR A 7 4.67 5.28 -12.53
C TYR A 7 5.72 6.32 -12.15
N ALA A 8 5.40 7.10 -11.13
CA ALA A 8 6.30 8.16 -10.64
C ALA A 8 7.60 7.61 -10.02
N ASP A 9 7.68 6.33 -9.73
CA ASP A 9 8.89 5.67 -9.20
C ASP A 9 9.75 4.98 -10.26
N GLY A 10 9.40 5.15 -11.55
CA GLY A 10 10.15 4.59 -12.69
C GLY A 10 9.75 3.16 -13.07
N VAL A 11 8.68 2.62 -12.50
CA VAL A 11 8.10 1.36 -12.97
C VAL A 11 7.31 1.58 -14.25
N VAL A 12 7.39 0.65 -15.18
CA VAL A 12 6.53 0.58 -16.38
C VAL A 12 5.82 -0.77 -16.38
N ASP A 13 4.49 -0.75 -16.41
CA ASP A 13 3.69 -1.95 -16.61
C ASP A 13 3.16 -2.03 -18.05
N ARG A 14 3.21 -3.23 -18.61
CA ARG A 14 2.52 -3.61 -19.84
C ARG A 14 1.36 -4.52 -19.49
N PHE A 15 0.15 -4.03 -19.59
CA PHE A 15 -1.07 -4.80 -19.41
C PHE A 15 -1.51 -5.38 -20.75
N ASP A 16 -1.55 -6.70 -20.87
CA ASP A 16 -2.08 -7.40 -22.03
C ASP A 16 -3.60 -7.53 -21.88
N VAL A 17 -4.32 -6.82 -22.77
CA VAL A 17 -5.79 -6.73 -22.72
C VAL A 17 -6.45 -8.07 -23.07
N ASP A 18 -5.81 -8.89 -23.92
CA ASP A 18 -6.42 -10.11 -24.44
C ASP A 18 -6.39 -11.26 -23.41
N ASN A 19 -5.39 -11.28 -22.55
CA ASN A 19 -5.22 -12.36 -21.55
C ASN A 19 -5.25 -11.87 -20.09
N GLY A 20 -5.37 -10.55 -19.86
CA GLY A 20 -5.46 -9.94 -18.52
C GLY A 20 -4.16 -10.02 -17.71
N THR A 21 -3.00 -10.24 -18.33
CA THR A 21 -1.72 -10.34 -17.63
C THR A 21 -0.97 -9.02 -17.60
N VAL A 22 -0.27 -8.77 -16.48
CA VAL A 22 0.64 -7.62 -16.32
C VAL A 22 2.07 -8.10 -16.37
N GLN A 23 2.90 -7.39 -17.12
CA GLN A 23 4.35 -7.56 -17.16
C GLN A 23 4.99 -6.27 -16.65
N THR A 24 5.71 -6.35 -15.53
CA THR A 24 6.36 -5.22 -14.88
C THR A 24 7.80 -5.09 -15.32
N LEU A 25 8.18 -3.92 -15.82
CA LEU A 25 9.53 -3.55 -16.27
C LEU A 25 10.16 -2.61 -15.23
N LEU A 26 11.32 -3.00 -14.72
CA LEU A 26 12.02 -2.32 -13.65
C LEU A 26 13.31 -1.61 -14.09
N ASP A 27 13.59 -1.57 -15.40
CA ASP A 27 14.86 -1.05 -15.93
C ASP A 27 15.07 0.42 -15.59
N ILE A 28 14.04 1.25 -15.74
CA ILE A 28 14.10 2.67 -15.38
C ILE A 28 14.22 2.82 -13.86
N LYS A 29 13.44 2.06 -13.08
CA LYS A 29 13.51 2.08 -11.61
C LYS A 29 14.89 1.74 -11.07
N ARG A 30 15.63 0.87 -11.74
CA ARG A 30 16.97 0.40 -11.37
C ARG A 30 18.10 1.31 -11.85
N ALA A 31 17.80 2.40 -12.54
CA ALA A 31 18.78 3.36 -13.03
C ALA A 31 19.27 4.29 -11.90
N ASP A 32 20.00 3.75 -10.92
CA ASP A 32 20.37 4.40 -9.65
C ASP A 32 21.28 5.63 -9.80
N GLN A 33 21.86 5.81 -10.98
CA GLN A 33 22.65 7.01 -11.31
C GLN A 33 21.80 8.30 -11.41
N PHE A 34 20.46 8.19 -11.51
CA PHE A 34 19.56 9.33 -11.60
C PHE A 34 18.78 9.55 -10.28
N PRO A 35 18.71 10.79 -9.76
CA PRO A 35 18.06 11.08 -8.48
C PRO A 35 16.53 10.96 -8.54
N SER A 36 15.92 11.25 -9.70
CA SER A 36 14.49 11.02 -9.97
C SER A 36 14.33 10.18 -11.22
N ARG A 37 13.35 9.30 -11.22
CA ARG A 37 13.07 8.34 -12.31
C ARG A 37 11.60 8.34 -12.69
N ALA A 38 10.87 9.40 -12.30
CA ALA A 38 9.45 9.52 -12.59
C ALA A 38 9.20 9.45 -14.10
N ILE A 39 8.11 8.78 -14.46
CA ILE A 39 7.65 8.70 -15.84
C ILE A 39 6.59 9.76 -16.05
N ASN A 40 6.89 10.71 -16.95
CA ASN A 40 6.06 11.86 -17.24
C ASN A 40 5.11 11.60 -18.42
N GLY A 41 5.48 10.69 -19.32
CA GLY A 41 4.68 10.37 -20.48
C GLY A 41 5.10 9.08 -21.17
N LEU A 42 4.15 8.50 -21.91
CA LEU A 42 4.35 7.29 -22.70
C LEU A 42 3.71 7.49 -24.07
N ARG A 43 4.45 7.19 -25.14
CA ARG A 43 3.91 7.14 -26.49
C ARG A 43 4.36 5.90 -27.23
N VAL A 44 3.41 5.18 -27.80
CA VAL A 44 3.68 4.11 -28.76
C VAL A 44 3.74 4.76 -30.14
N LEU A 45 4.90 4.70 -30.78
CA LEU A 45 5.17 5.30 -32.09
C LEU A 45 5.84 4.26 -32.99
N GLY A 46 5.10 3.75 -33.97
CA GLY A 46 5.55 2.61 -34.79
C GLY A 46 5.77 1.36 -33.96
N ASP A 47 6.96 0.76 -34.06
CA ASP A 47 7.34 -0.47 -33.35
C ASP A 47 8.09 -0.20 -32.04
N SER A 48 7.96 0.98 -31.47
CA SER A 48 8.70 1.40 -30.29
C SER A 48 7.82 2.12 -29.27
N VAL A 49 8.18 2.03 -27.99
CA VAL A 49 7.56 2.79 -26.89
C VAL A 49 8.56 3.83 -26.40
N TYR A 50 8.19 5.08 -26.53
CA TYR A 50 8.96 6.22 -26.03
C TYR A 50 8.45 6.58 -24.63
N VAL A 51 9.35 6.53 -23.65
CA VAL A 51 9.07 6.81 -22.24
C VAL A 51 9.77 8.10 -21.84
N SER A 52 8.99 9.14 -21.62
CA SER A 52 9.45 10.43 -21.12
C SER A 52 9.70 10.34 -19.63
N THR A 53 10.89 10.70 -19.17
CA THR A 53 11.31 10.56 -17.77
C THR A 53 11.92 11.86 -17.22
N ASP A 54 12.09 11.90 -15.89
CA ASP A 54 12.80 13.02 -15.23
C ASP A 54 14.29 13.14 -15.55
N PHE A 55 14.85 12.18 -16.32
CA PHE A 55 16.27 12.19 -16.69
C PHE A 55 16.52 12.11 -18.20
N GLY A 56 15.48 12.23 -19.01
CA GLY A 56 15.59 12.14 -20.46
C GLY A 56 14.51 11.26 -21.09
N LEU A 57 14.77 10.78 -22.30
CA LEU A 57 13.88 9.94 -23.08
C LEU A 57 14.44 8.51 -23.14
N VAL A 58 13.60 7.50 -22.82
CA VAL A 58 13.96 6.08 -22.88
C VAL A 58 13.14 5.39 -23.97
N LEU A 59 13.78 4.56 -24.75
CA LEU A 59 13.19 3.80 -25.84
C LEU A 59 13.10 2.32 -25.48
N PHE A 60 11.89 1.75 -25.52
CA PHE A 60 11.63 0.33 -25.28
C PHE A 60 11.21 -0.41 -26.56
N ASP A 61 11.67 -1.67 -26.66
CA ASP A 61 11.13 -2.66 -27.57
C ASP A 61 9.86 -3.28 -26.94
N PRO A 62 8.66 -3.07 -27.53
CA PRO A 62 7.42 -3.58 -26.95
C PRO A 62 7.26 -5.11 -27.07
N VAL A 63 8.10 -5.79 -27.88
CA VAL A 63 8.07 -7.24 -28.09
C VAL A 63 9.06 -7.94 -27.14
N ARG A 64 10.29 -7.42 -27.06
CA ARG A 64 11.34 -7.98 -26.18
C ARG A 64 11.21 -7.53 -24.76
N LEU A 65 10.49 -6.41 -24.52
CA LEU A 65 10.28 -5.80 -23.21
C LEU A 65 11.61 -5.38 -22.55
N GLU A 66 12.50 -4.80 -23.34
CA GLU A 66 13.81 -4.33 -22.91
C GLU A 66 14.07 -2.90 -23.38
N VAL A 67 14.92 -2.18 -22.66
CA VAL A 67 15.40 -0.85 -23.09
C VAL A 67 16.29 -1.02 -24.30
N ILE A 68 15.92 -0.37 -25.41
CA ILE A 68 16.74 -0.32 -26.64
C ILE A 68 17.80 0.76 -26.50
N ASP A 69 17.39 1.95 -26.02
CA ASP A 69 18.24 3.12 -25.96
C ASP A 69 17.75 4.14 -24.92
N SER A 70 18.59 5.12 -24.59
CA SER A 70 18.21 6.24 -23.73
C SER A 70 18.96 7.51 -24.13
N TYR A 71 18.26 8.63 -24.11
CA TYR A 71 18.75 9.95 -24.53
C TYR A 71 18.63 10.92 -23.36
N SER A 72 19.71 11.17 -22.65
CA SER A 72 19.77 12.07 -21.49
C SER A 72 20.48 13.39 -21.75
N ASN A 73 21.11 13.52 -22.93
CA ASN A 73 21.81 14.73 -23.36
C ASN A 73 21.20 15.22 -24.67
N LEU A 74 20.33 16.22 -24.60
CA LEU A 74 19.51 16.71 -25.72
C LEU A 74 20.05 18.07 -26.22
N GLY A 75 21.17 18.04 -26.92
CA GLY A 75 21.80 19.25 -27.48
C GLY A 75 22.42 20.13 -26.39
N GLU A 76 22.06 21.40 -26.40
CA GLU A 76 22.55 22.41 -25.47
C GLU A 76 21.75 22.48 -24.15
N LEU A 77 20.72 21.61 -23.96
CA LEU A 77 20.00 21.53 -22.70
C LEU A 77 20.88 20.89 -21.60
N ASN A 78 20.53 21.15 -20.34
CA ASN A 78 21.24 20.53 -19.23
C ASN A 78 21.18 18.98 -19.32
N PRO A 79 22.26 18.27 -18.98
CA PRO A 79 22.22 16.82 -18.91
C PRO A 79 21.13 16.31 -17.98
N SER A 80 20.40 15.29 -18.40
CA SER A 80 19.28 14.71 -17.66
C SER A 80 18.11 15.67 -17.42
N THR A 81 17.88 16.62 -18.34
CA THR A 81 16.67 17.48 -18.33
C THR A 81 15.41 16.61 -18.40
N PRO A 82 14.40 16.85 -17.53
CA PRO A 82 13.13 16.14 -17.58
C PRO A 82 12.41 16.29 -18.91
N VAL A 83 12.00 15.18 -19.48
CA VAL A 83 11.21 15.09 -20.70
C VAL A 83 9.74 14.91 -20.35
N ASN A 84 8.86 15.72 -20.95
CA ASN A 84 7.42 15.70 -20.74
C ASN A 84 6.68 14.91 -21.83
N ASP A 85 7.10 15.05 -23.09
CA ASP A 85 6.46 14.37 -24.23
C ASP A 85 7.46 14.15 -25.37
N ALA A 86 7.20 13.17 -26.24
CA ALA A 86 7.99 12.90 -27.42
C ALA A 86 7.09 12.61 -28.62
N LEU A 87 7.49 13.04 -29.82
CA LEU A 87 6.72 12.87 -31.04
C LEU A 87 7.62 12.63 -32.25
N VAL A 88 7.32 11.61 -33.04
CA VAL A 88 7.91 11.43 -34.37
C VAL A 88 7.09 12.24 -35.37
N ALA A 89 7.73 13.23 -35.99
CA ALA A 89 7.10 14.11 -36.96
C ALA A 89 8.15 14.70 -37.94
N PRO A 90 7.74 15.17 -39.12
CA PRO A 90 8.67 15.78 -40.08
C PRO A 90 9.46 16.93 -39.46
N LEU A 91 10.76 17.00 -39.77
CA LEU A 91 11.64 18.14 -39.51
C LEU A 91 11.37 19.29 -40.49
N PRO A 92 11.92 20.51 -40.28
CA PRO A 92 11.76 21.64 -41.18
C PRO A 92 12.22 21.38 -42.61
N ASP A 93 13.14 20.47 -42.82
CA ASP A 93 13.64 20.04 -44.13
C ASP A 93 12.89 18.84 -44.73
N GLY A 94 11.85 18.33 -44.06
CA GLY A 94 11.00 17.24 -44.50
C GLY A 94 11.50 15.84 -44.13
N ARG A 95 12.67 15.69 -43.50
CA ARG A 95 13.15 14.39 -42.99
C ARG A 95 12.33 13.95 -41.76
N ALA A 96 12.33 12.66 -41.47
CA ALA A 96 11.70 12.15 -40.26
C ALA A 96 12.52 12.56 -39.03
N GLY A 97 11.87 13.20 -38.06
CA GLY A 97 12.52 13.67 -36.87
C GLY A 97 11.84 13.18 -35.56
N LEU A 98 12.60 13.17 -34.52
CA LEU A 98 12.15 12.97 -33.16
C LEU A 98 12.14 14.33 -32.44
N TRP A 99 10.94 14.78 -32.07
CA TRP A 99 10.73 16.00 -31.30
C TRP A 99 10.51 15.64 -29.83
N VAL A 100 11.11 16.40 -28.92
CA VAL A 100 11.09 16.14 -27.48
C VAL A 100 10.77 17.43 -26.73
N ALA A 101 9.66 17.41 -26.01
CA ALA A 101 9.25 18.48 -25.10
C ALA A 101 9.89 18.31 -23.73
N THR A 102 10.53 19.32 -23.20
CA THR A 102 11.26 19.27 -21.94
C THR A 102 10.92 20.44 -21.01
N THR A 103 11.32 20.36 -19.75
CA THR A 103 11.19 21.47 -18.80
C THR A 103 12.10 22.69 -19.15
N GLU A 104 13.08 22.52 -20.03
CA GLU A 104 14.04 23.57 -20.40
C GLU A 104 13.94 24.02 -21.86
N GLY A 105 13.09 23.39 -22.65
CA GLY A 105 12.90 23.75 -24.06
C GLY A 105 12.39 22.64 -24.94
N LEU A 106 12.34 22.91 -26.22
CA LEU A 106 11.99 21.99 -27.27
C LEU A 106 13.25 21.56 -28.02
N ALA A 107 13.51 20.26 -28.04
CA ALA A 107 14.61 19.70 -28.82
C ALA A 107 14.11 18.79 -29.94
N TRP A 108 14.91 18.65 -30.99
CA TRP A 108 14.63 17.65 -32.03
C TRP A 108 15.91 17.08 -32.65
N ALA A 109 15.80 15.88 -33.20
CA ALA A 109 16.90 15.25 -33.92
C ALA A 109 16.38 14.48 -35.14
N ASP A 110 17.28 14.27 -36.13
CA ASP A 110 16.99 13.40 -37.26
C ASP A 110 16.98 11.96 -36.83
N LEU A 111 15.88 11.24 -37.09
CA LEU A 111 15.78 9.81 -36.78
C LEU A 111 16.78 8.93 -37.54
N ALA A 112 17.33 9.44 -38.68
CA ALA A 112 18.36 8.74 -39.44
C ALA A 112 19.78 9.01 -38.91
N ALA A 113 19.96 9.81 -37.84
CA ALA A 113 21.26 10.05 -37.22
C ALA A 113 21.91 8.74 -36.72
N VAL A 114 23.23 8.70 -36.85
CA VAL A 114 24.00 7.46 -36.53
C VAL A 114 23.95 7.12 -35.03
N ASN A 115 23.90 8.15 -34.17
CA ASN A 115 23.93 7.98 -32.73
C ASN A 115 23.19 9.13 -32.01
N LEU A 116 21.96 8.92 -31.65
CA LEU A 116 21.14 9.92 -30.93
C LEU A 116 21.59 10.12 -29.45
N ARG A 117 22.57 9.40 -28.94
CA ARG A 117 23.19 9.68 -27.62
C ARG A 117 24.17 10.85 -27.67
N GLU A 118 24.62 11.23 -28.88
CA GLU A 118 25.53 12.37 -29.05
C GLU A 118 24.76 13.68 -29.01
N PRO A 119 25.08 14.63 -28.11
CA PRO A 119 24.38 15.91 -28.03
C PRO A 119 24.39 16.71 -29.32
N SER A 120 25.44 16.58 -30.13
CA SER A 120 25.58 17.29 -31.43
C SER A 120 24.55 16.87 -32.49
N GLU A 121 23.86 15.75 -32.31
CA GLU A 121 22.78 15.31 -33.21
C GLU A 121 21.43 16.00 -32.89
N TRP A 122 21.36 16.69 -31.76
CA TRP A 122 20.16 17.38 -31.32
C TRP A 122 20.24 18.89 -31.59
N THR A 123 19.13 19.44 -31.99
CA THR A 123 18.93 20.88 -32.13
C THR A 123 17.90 21.36 -31.12
N VAL A 124 18.22 22.42 -30.39
CA VAL A 124 17.30 23.08 -29.46
C VAL A 124 16.67 24.28 -30.15
N GLU A 125 15.34 24.41 -30.08
CA GLU A 125 14.61 25.57 -30.65
C GLU A 125 14.80 26.80 -29.76
N SER A 126 15.58 27.77 -30.25
CA SER A 126 15.89 29.00 -29.51
C SER A 126 14.79 30.08 -29.60
N ASP A 127 13.95 30.02 -30.63
CA ASP A 127 12.97 31.06 -30.93
C ASP A 127 11.58 30.79 -30.35
N LEU A 128 11.41 29.66 -29.61
CA LEU A 128 10.17 29.39 -28.88
C LEU A 128 10.05 30.36 -27.70
N PRO A 129 8.93 31.15 -27.59
CA PRO A 129 8.80 32.20 -26.58
C PRO A 129 8.82 31.73 -25.12
N GLU A 130 8.57 30.44 -24.89
CA GLU A 130 8.52 29.82 -23.55
C GLU A 130 9.42 28.59 -23.49
N GLN A 131 10.15 28.44 -22.38
CA GLN A 131 11.12 27.38 -22.23
C GLN A 131 10.47 26.07 -21.82
N GLU A 132 9.54 26.07 -20.86
CA GLU A 132 8.91 24.84 -20.41
C GLU A 132 7.85 24.35 -21.40
N THR A 133 8.12 23.22 -22.04
CA THR A 133 7.23 22.58 -23.01
C THR A 133 6.62 21.31 -22.43
N LEU A 134 5.30 21.14 -22.56
CA LEU A 134 4.53 20.09 -21.89
C LEU A 134 4.05 19.00 -22.84
N SER A 135 3.69 19.36 -24.07
CA SER A 135 3.04 18.44 -25.00
C SER A 135 3.29 18.76 -26.46
N LEU A 136 3.15 17.75 -27.33
CA LEU A 136 3.46 17.84 -28.75
C LEU A 136 2.33 17.28 -29.63
N ALA A 137 2.08 17.93 -30.78
CA ALA A 137 1.23 17.37 -31.85
C ALA A 137 1.70 17.80 -33.22
N TRP A 138 1.53 16.92 -34.23
CA TRP A 138 1.68 17.27 -35.62
C TRP A 138 0.30 17.55 -36.23
N PHE A 139 0.01 18.81 -36.55
CA PHE A 139 -1.29 19.22 -37.04
C PHE A 139 -1.17 20.22 -38.18
N ASP A 140 -1.97 20.08 -39.21
CA ASP A 140 -2.02 20.93 -40.38
C ASP A 140 -0.62 21.18 -41.00
N GLY A 141 0.17 20.10 -41.10
CA GLY A 141 1.50 20.13 -41.74
C GLY A 141 2.60 20.82 -40.90
N ARG A 142 2.41 21.01 -39.60
CA ARG A 142 3.38 21.67 -38.73
C ARG A 142 3.36 21.14 -37.30
N ILE A 143 4.49 21.33 -36.62
CA ILE A 143 4.59 20.97 -35.17
C ILE A 143 3.85 22.01 -34.33
N HIS A 144 3.11 21.52 -33.35
CA HIS A 144 2.46 22.31 -32.30
C HIS A 144 3.03 21.89 -30.94
N VAL A 145 3.25 22.87 -30.09
CA VAL A 145 3.85 22.69 -28.76
C VAL A 145 2.93 23.31 -27.72
N GLY A 146 2.55 22.53 -26.72
CA GLY A 146 1.88 23.05 -25.53
C GLY A 146 2.91 23.45 -24.48
N THR A 147 2.70 24.60 -23.85
CA THR A 147 3.54 25.15 -22.79
C THR A 147 2.72 25.43 -21.53
N THR A 148 3.33 25.98 -20.51
CA THR A 148 2.67 26.40 -19.26
C THR A 148 1.73 27.59 -19.40
N SER A 149 1.68 28.27 -20.54
CA SER A 149 0.81 29.44 -20.73
C SER A 149 -0.08 29.40 -21.97
N ASP A 150 0.26 28.61 -22.98
CA ASP A 150 -0.50 28.52 -24.26
C ASP A 150 0.03 27.35 -25.10
N ALA A 151 -0.49 27.22 -26.33
CA ALA A 151 0.14 26.43 -27.38
C ALA A 151 0.67 27.29 -28.48
N PHE A 152 1.73 26.83 -29.15
CA PHE A 152 2.41 27.50 -30.23
C PHE A 152 2.49 26.60 -31.48
N ALA A 153 2.38 27.16 -32.66
CA ALA A 153 2.53 26.46 -33.92
C ALA A 153 3.73 27.01 -34.69
N ARG A 154 4.65 26.13 -35.12
CA ARG A 154 5.81 26.52 -35.94
C ARG A 154 5.36 26.93 -37.35
N GLN A 155 5.81 28.10 -37.81
CA GLN A 155 5.50 28.58 -39.15
C GLN A 155 6.56 28.11 -40.15
N ALA A 156 6.26 28.22 -41.45
CA ALA A 156 7.16 27.82 -42.52
C ALA A 156 8.48 28.65 -42.56
N ASP A 157 8.45 29.87 -42.03
CA ASP A 157 9.63 30.74 -41.89
C ASP A 157 10.47 30.48 -40.64
N GLY A 158 10.08 29.47 -39.84
CA GLY A 158 10.76 29.08 -38.59
C GLY A 158 10.23 29.79 -37.34
N THR A 159 9.41 30.83 -37.47
CA THR A 159 8.85 31.57 -36.34
C THR A 159 7.74 30.77 -35.62
N TRP A 160 7.44 31.14 -34.39
CA TRP A 160 6.40 30.53 -33.58
C TRP A 160 5.17 31.44 -33.45
N ARG A 161 4.02 30.94 -33.83
CA ARG A 161 2.74 31.64 -33.68
C ARG A 161 1.99 31.11 -32.45
N LYS A 162 1.71 32.00 -31.49
CA LYS A 162 0.86 31.75 -30.35
C LYS A 162 -0.57 31.44 -30.80
N LEU A 163 -1.17 30.37 -30.25
CA LEU A 163 -2.55 30.01 -30.59
C LEU A 163 -3.56 30.86 -29.82
N GLY A 164 -3.26 31.35 -28.63
CA GLY A 164 -4.16 32.17 -27.80
C GLY A 164 -5.28 31.33 -27.22
N LEU A 165 -4.96 30.26 -26.55
CA LEU A 165 -5.92 29.39 -25.83
C LEU A 165 -6.41 30.07 -24.55
N SER A 166 -6.29 29.48 -23.37
CA SER A 166 -6.79 30.10 -22.12
C SER A 166 -5.75 30.93 -21.36
N GLY A 167 -4.48 30.83 -21.73
CA GLY A 167 -3.38 31.42 -20.95
C GLY A 167 -3.00 30.57 -19.75
N SER A 168 -3.17 29.25 -19.85
CA SER A 168 -2.84 28.23 -18.81
C SER A 168 -2.11 27.06 -19.44
N ASP A 169 -1.68 26.11 -18.60
CA ASP A 169 -0.98 24.87 -18.99
C ASP A 169 -1.70 24.14 -20.11
N VAL A 170 -1.00 23.81 -21.19
CA VAL A 170 -1.49 22.91 -22.23
C VAL A 170 -0.88 21.53 -21.99
N ARG A 171 -1.51 20.76 -21.11
CA ARG A 171 -1.02 19.49 -20.57
C ARG A 171 -0.90 18.38 -21.60
N ALA A 172 -1.82 18.35 -22.56
CA ALA A 172 -1.78 17.39 -23.65
C ALA A 172 -2.26 18.04 -24.95
N LEU A 173 -1.59 17.66 -26.06
CA LEU A 173 -2.01 17.94 -27.42
C LEU A 173 -2.21 16.62 -28.15
N ARG A 174 -3.38 16.44 -28.79
CA ARG A 174 -3.73 15.24 -29.56
C ARG A 174 -4.48 15.64 -30.83
N ILE A 175 -4.61 14.71 -31.76
CA ILE A 175 -5.43 14.90 -32.95
C ILE A 175 -6.65 13.99 -32.84
N TRP A 176 -7.83 14.55 -33.08
CA TRP A 176 -9.08 13.81 -33.14
C TRP A 176 -10.01 14.43 -34.20
N ASN A 177 -10.59 13.60 -35.05
CA ASN A 177 -11.50 14.03 -36.15
C ASN A 177 -10.96 15.21 -36.95
N GLU A 178 -9.66 15.19 -37.31
CA GLU A 178 -8.96 16.27 -38.01
C GLU A 178 -8.92 17.61 -37.23
N GLU A 179 -9.22 17.63 -35.95
CA GLU A 179 -9.05 18.78 -35.07
C GLU A 179 -7.83 18.58 -34.15
N LEU A 180 -7.16 19.67 -33.83
CA LEU A 180 -6.19 19.74 -32.73
C LEU A 180 -6.96 19.84 -31.40
N VAL A 181 -6.72 18.91 -30.50
CA VAL A 181 -7.33 18.88 -29.17
C VAL A 181 -6.29 19.25 -28.13
N ALA A 182 -6.54 20.34 -27.41
CA ALA A 182 -5.70 20.82 -26.32
C ALA A 182 -6.41 20.60 -24.97
N VAL A 183 -5.71 19.95 -24.04
CA VAL A 183 -6.17 19.70 -22.66
C VAL A 183 -5.57 20.77 -21.77
N GLU A 184 -6.43 21.54 -21.12
CA GLU A 184 -6.07 22.60 -20.18
C GLU A 184 -6.69 22.32 -18.80
N PRO A 185 -6.25 22.97 -17.71
CA PRO A 185 -6.95 22.93 -16.44
C PRO A 185 -8.44 23.25 -16.62
N PHE A 186 -9.30 22.32 -16.21
CA PHE A 186 -10.76 22.42 -16.23
C PHE A 186 -11.42 22.49 -17.61
N SER A 187 -10.70 22.47 -18.72
CA SER A 187 -11.30 22.57 -20.06
C SER A 187 -10.55 21.78 -21.13
N ILE A 188 -11.26 21.47 -22.22
CA ILE A 188 -10.70 20.89 -23.43
C ILE A 188 -11.05 21.81 -24.62
N VAL A 189 -10.07 22.12 -25.43
CA VAL A 189 -10.24 23.00 -26.60
C VAL A 189 -10.00 22.20 -27.86
N PHE A 190 -10.98 22.22 -28.77
CA PHE A 190 -10.89 21.65 -30.11
C PHE A 190 -10.65 22.81 -31.09
N MET A 191 -9.72 22.64 -32.02
CA MET A 191 -9.39 23.62 -33.02
C MET A 191 -9.27 22.95 -34.40
N ASN A 192 -10.07 23.41 -35.38
CA ASN A 192 -9.98 22.91 -36.74
C ASN A 192 -8.84 23.62 -37.53
N LYS A 193 -8.52 23.13 -38.74
CA LYS A 193 -7.49 23.68 -39.63
C LYS A 193 -7.73 25.14 -39.97
N GLY A 194 -8.98 25.60 -39.97
CA GLY A 194 -9.34 27.01 -40.17
C GLY A 194 -9.12 27.93 -38.98
N GLY A 195 -8.70 27.38 -37.83
CA GLY A 195 -8.49 28.14 -36.61
C GLY A 195 -9.76 28.37 -35.78
N THR A 196 -10.91 27.84 -36.21
CA THR A 196 -12.15 27.91 -35.44
C THR A 196 -12.02 26.99 -34.20
N ARG A 197 -12.43 27.51 -33.05
CA ARG A 197 -12.27 26.83 -31.76
C ARG A 197 -13.60 26.54 -31.12
N ARG A 198 -13.64 25.41 -30.40
CA ARG A 198 -14.72 25.00 -29.52
C ARG A 198 -14.10 24.60 -28.19
N ARG A 199 -14.51 25.26 -27.12
CA ARG A 199 -14.09 24.93 -25.74
C ARG A 199 -15.21 24.21 -25.04
N ILE A 200 -14.88 23.17 -24.31
CA ILE A 200 -15.82 22.45 -23.45
C ILE A 200 -15.28 22.34 -22.02
N PHE A 201 -16.21 22.37 -21.08
CA PHE A 201 -15.98 22.05 -19.69
C PHE A 201 -16.61 20.70 -19.40
N VAL A 202 -15.83 19.73 -18.97
CA VAL A 202 -16.32 18.38 -18.71
C VAL A 202 -16.72 18.26 -17.25
N GLY A 203 -17.92 17.75 -17.01
CA GLY A 203 -18.40 17.31 -15.71
C GLY A 203 -18.73 15.82 -15.74
N PHE A 204 -19.05 15.26 -14.59
CA PHE A 204 -19.52 13.89 -14.47
C PHE A 204 -20.86 13.85 -13.73
N GLN A 205 -21.80 13.05 -14.24
CA GLN A 205 -23.09 12.81 -13.59
C GLN A 205 -23.44 11.32 -13.74
N GLY A 206 -23.35 10.58 -12.65
CA GLY A 206 -23.63 9.14 -12.61
C GLY A 206 -23.31 8.56 -11.24
N ASP A 207 -23.76 7.35 -10.96
CA ASP A 207 -23.49 6.61 -9.72
C ASP A 207 -23.85 7.40 -8.42
N GLY A 208 -24.90 8.22 -8.48
CA GLY A 208 -25.30 9.10 -7.35
C GLY A 208 -24.41 10.34 -7.17
N LEU A 209 -23.45 10.56 -8.04
CA LEU A 209 -22.50 11.67 -7.98
C LEU A 209 -22.78 12.72 -9.06
N SER A 210 -22.47 13.97 -8.73
CA SER A 210 -22.47 15.07 -9.67
C SER A 210 -21.23 15.94 -9.44
N VAL A 211 -20.29 15.91 -10.38
CA VAL A 211 -19.07 16.70 -10.37
C VAL A 211 -19.17 17.75 -11.47
N ASN A 212 -19.25 19.01 -11.09
CA ASN A 212 -19.48 20.09 -12.05
C ASN A 212 -18.34 20.30 -13.05
N TYR A 213 -17.09 20.12 -12.60
CA TYR A 213 -15.90 20.29 -13.41
C TYR A 213 -14.87 19.25 -13.03
N ILE A 214 -14.31 18.58 -14.02
CA ILE A 214 -13.10 17.75 -13.85
C ILE A 214 -11.86 18.64 -14.11
N ASN A 215 -10.71 18.12 -13.69
CA ASN A 215 -9.40 18.74 -13.96
C ASN A 215 -8.60 17.80 -14.89
N PRO A 216 -8.85 17.85 -16.22
CA PRO A 216 -8.31 16.88 -17.15
C PRO A 216 -6.79 16.97 -17.23
N THR A 217 -6.14 15.83 -17.31
CA THR A 217 -4.68 15.69 -17.42
C THR A 217 -4.26 15.20 -18.80
N THR A 218 -5.05 14.33 -19.41
CA THR A 218 -4.76 13.75 -20.72
C THR A 218 -6.05 13.42 -21.46
N ILE A 219 -5.93 13.17 -22.77
CA ILE A 219 -7.01 12.71 -23.62
C ILE A 219 -6.48 11.65 -24.59
N VAL A 220 -7.27 10.61 -24.85
CA VAL A 220 -6.93 9.53 -25.77
C VAL A 220 -8.16 9.08 -26.54
N GLU A 221 -7.97 8.73 -27.81
CA GLU A 221 -8.97 8.07 -28.62
C GLU A 221 -8.85 6.55 -28.47
N ALA A 222 -9.94 5.91 -28.11
CA ALA A 222 -10.02 4.45 -28.07
C ALA A 222 -10.18 3.86 -29.48
N PRO A 223 -9.93 2.55 -29.69
CA PRO A 223 -10.05 1.91 -31.01
C PRO A 223 -11.44 2.00 -31.65
N ASP A 224 -12.48 2.23 -30.88
CA ASP A 224 -13.87 2.47 -31.34
C ASP A 224 -14.14 3.94 -31.73
N GLY A 225 -13.12 4.82 -31.67
CA GLY A 225 -13.22 6.25 -31.97
C GLY A 225 -13.75 7.11 -30.81
N LEU A 226 -14.04 6.50 -29.66
CA LEU A 226 -14.52 7.21 -28.49
C LEU A 226 -13.37 7.93 -27.78
N LEU A 227 -13.56 9.20 -27.48
CA LEU A 227 -12.60 9.95 -26.66
C LEU A 227 -12.76 9.62 -25.18
N TRP A 228 -11.63 9.40 -24.52
CA TRP A 228 -11.50 9.26 -23.09
C TRP A 228 -10.60 10.38 -22.52
N VAL A 229 -11.03 10.93 -21.41
CA VAL A 229 -10.30 11.96 -20.67
C VAL A 229 -9.85 11.41 -19.34
N GLY A 230 -8.56 11.53 -19.05
CA GLY A 230 -8.01 11.21 -17.74
C GLY A 230 -8.16 12.40 -16.79
N ASP A 231 -8.60 12.12 -15.57
CA ASP A 231 -8.67 13.06 -14.44
C ASP A 231 -8.00 12.43 -13.22
N PHE A 232 -7.31 13.24 -12.45
CA PHE A 232 -6.55 12.74 -11.29
C PHE A 232 -7.45 12.17 -10.18
N VAL A 233 -8.67 12.70 -10.05
CA VAL A 233 -9.62 12.28 -8.99
C VAL A 233 -10.74 11.40 -9.55
N GLU A 234 -11.22 11.76 -10.75
CA GLU A 234 -12.39 11.11 -11.34
C GLU A 234 -12.05 9.88 -12.20
N GLY A 235 -10.75 9.60 -12.37
CA GLY A 235 -10.27 8.50 -13.23
C GLY A 235 -10.44 8.80 -14.71
N ALA A 236 -10.88 7.83 -15.50
CA ALA A 236 -11.10 8.00 -16.94
C ALA A 236 -12.59 8.19 -17.24
N LEU A 237 -12.92 9.28 -17.94
CA LEU A 237 -14.29 9.61 -18.36
C LEU A 237 -14.43 9.47 -19.87
N ALA A 238 -15.44 8.76 -20.32
CA ALA A 238 -15.78 8.66 -21.73
C ALA A 238 -16.59 9.88 -22.17
N LEU A 239 -16.39 10.34 -23.41
CA LEU A 239 -17.06 11.48 -24.02
C LEU A 239 -17.88 11.09 -25.26
N PRO A 240 -18.94 10.26 -25.13
CA PRO A 240 -19.76 9.88 -26.29
C PRO A 240 -20.56 11.10 -26.79
N GLY A 241 -20.62 11.31 -28.11
CA GLY A 241 -21.40 12.40 -28.72
C GLY A 241 -20.87 13.80 -28.45
N ILE A 242 -19.56 13.92 -28.17
CA ILE A 242 -18.90 15.20 -27.87
C ILE A 242 -18.97 16.21 -29.03
N GLU A 243 -19.16 15.75 -30.27
CA GLU A 243 -19.26 16.61 -31.46
C GLU A 243 -20.47 17.55 -31.40
N SER A 244 -21.54 17.11 -30.74
CA SER A 244 -22.80 17.86 -30.60
C SER A 244 -22.91 18.64 -29.28
N SER A 245 -21.92 18.57 -28.42
CA SER A 245 -21.95 19.21 -27.12
C SER A 245 -21.80 20.75 -27.24
N GLY A 246 -22.46 21.48 -26.33
CA GLY A 246 -22.26 22.92 -26.11
C GLY A 246 -20.97 23.21 -25.33
N GLU A 247 -20.98 24.34 -24.59
CA GLU A 247 -19.84 24.71 -23.74
C GLU A 247 -19.60 23.76 -22.55
N ARG A 248 -20.64 23.07 -22.10
CA ARG A 248 -20.56 22.07 -21.02
C ARG A 248 -20.98 20.71 -21.50
N TYR A 249 -20.17 19.71 -21.18
CA TYR A 249 -20.43 18.31 -21.44
C TYR A 249 -20.54 17.54 -20.13
N TRP A 250 -21.53 16.67 -20.00
CA TRP A 250 -21.72 15.77 -18.87
C TRP A 250 -21.43 14.34 -19.31
N SER A 251 -20.31 13.78 -18.80
CA SER A 251 -20.04 12.38 -18.96
C SER A 251 -20.93 11.56 -18.01
N ASP A 252 -21.49 10.48 -18.51
CA ASP A 252 -22.25 9.47 -17.75
C ASP A 252 -21.47 8.16 -17.61
N ARG A 253 -20.28 8.09 -18.19
CA ARG A 253 -19.42 6.91 -18.17
C ARG A 253 -18.09 7.25 -17.54
N ARG A 254 -17.77 6.50 -16.50
CA ARG A 254 -16.54 6.64 -15.76
C ARG A 254 -15.91 5.28 -15.50
N VAL A 255 -14.62 5.20 -15.64
CA VAL A 255 -13.79 4.09 -15.17
C VAL A 255 -12.86 4.65 -14.11
N VAL A 256 -13.05 4.20 -12.88
CA VAL A 256 -12.12 4.45 -11.78
C VAL A 256 -11.31 3.17 -11.64
N PRO A 257 -9.97 3.24 -11.60
CA PRO A 257 -9.17 2.08 -11.26
C PRO A 257 -9.67 1.45 -9.96
N ASP A 258 -9.77 0.13 -9.91
CA ASP A 258 -10.07 -0.57 -8.68
C ASP A 258 -8.87 -0.42 -7.75
N GLY A 259 -9.00 0.42 -6.75
CA GLY A 259 -7.92 0.73 -5.83
C GLY A 259 -8.24 1.91 -4.91
N PRO A 260 -7.42 2.11 -3.90
CA PRO A 260 -7.50 3.27 -3.03
C PRO A 260 -7.12 4.54 -3.81
N PHE A 261 -7.74 5.68 -3.47
CA PHE A 261 -7.40 6.97 -4.08
C PHE A 261 -5.95 7.41 -3.80
N PHE A 262 -5.40 6.95 -2.66
CA PHE A 262 -4.02 7.16 -2.28
C PHE A 262 -3.46 5.83 -1.80
N GLY A 263 -2.30 5.45 -2.30
CA GLY A 263 -1.62 4.20 -1.95
C GLY A 263 -0.88 4.22 -0.61
N LEU A 264 -1.08 5.26 0.21
CA LEU A 264 -0.43 5.40 1.51
C LEU A 264 -1.39 5.00 2.63
N PHE A 265 -0.94 4.09 3.48
CA PHE A 265 -1.72 3.57 4.60
C PHE A 265 -0.93 3.71 5.90
N THR A 266 -1.64 4.08 6.96
CA THR A 266 -1.07 4.27 8.30
C THR A 266 -1.32 3.09 9.21
N ASP A 267 -2.38 2.32 8.94
CA ASP A 267 -2.75 1.16 9.75
C ASP A 267 -3.50 0.12 8.92
N LEU A 268 -3.34 -1.16 9.28
CA LEU A 268 -3.89 -2.32 8.57
C LEU A 268 -4.47 -3.33 9.55
N VAL A 269 -5.66 -3.88 9.27
CA VAL A 269 -6.24 -4.98 10.05
C VAL A 269 -7.04 -5.93 9.16
N PHE A 270 -7.12 -7.20 9.52
CA PHE A 270 -8.00 -8.18 8.90
C PHE A 270 -9.27 -8.38 9.69
N ASP A 271 -10.41 -8.49 9.01
CA ASP A 271 -11.64 -8.98 9.61
C ASP A 271 -11.69 -10.52 9.61
N SER A 272 -12.70 -11.10 10.26
CA SER A 272 -12.87 -12.56 10.34
C SER A 272 -13.21 -13.23 9.01
N SER A 273 -13.59 -12.45 8.00
CA SER A 273 -13.86 -12.95 6.64
C SER A 273 -12.62 -12.95 5.75
N GLY A 274 -11.47 -12.48 6.26
CA GLY A 274 -10.23 -12.37 5.50
C GLY A 274 -10.15 -11.12 4.63
N ASN A 275 -11.01 -10.11 4.83
CA ASN A 275 -10.87 -8.83 4.15
C ASN A 275 -9.83 -7.98 4.87
N LEU A 276 -8.95 -7.36 4.09
CA LEU A 276 -8.02 -6.35 4.59
C LEU A 276 -8.73 -5.00 4.71
N TRP A 277 -8.64 -4.39 5.88
CA TRP A 277 -9.06 -3.02 6.10
C TRP A 277 -7.85 -2.14 6.33
N ALA A 278 -7.84 -0.96 5.71
CA ALA A 278 -6.70 -0.06 5.70
C ALA A 278 -7.14 1.38 5.99
N ALA A 279 -6.50 2.02 6.96
CA ALA A 279 -6.65 3.45 7.21
C ALA A 279 -5.80 4.24 6.21
N GLY A 280 -6.40 5.28 5.61
CA GLY A 280 -5.69 6.18 4.72
C GLY A 280 -4.74 7.11 5.51
N ALA A 281 -3.69 7.58 4.87
CA ALA A 281 -2.81 8.59 5.47
C ALA A 281 -3.53 9.94 5.61
N ASN A 282 -3.01 10.80 6.49
CA ASN A 282 -3.54 12.15 6.70
C ASN A 282 -3.58 12.97 5.40
N GLY A 283 -4.77 13.21 4.89
CA GLY A 283 -5.01 14.05 3.71
C GLY A 283 -6.49 14.30 3.48
N PRO A 284 -6.85 15.40 2.84
CA PRO A 284 -8.25 15.65 2.50
C PRO A 284 -8.73 14.57 1.52
N SER A 285 -9.82 13.92 1.86
CA SER A 285 -10.50 12.90 1.03
C SER A 285 -9.82 11.51 0.99
N THR A 286 -8.97 11.16 1.96
CA THR A 286 -8.33 9.83 1.99
C THR A 286 -9.26 8.72 2.46
N GLY A 287 -10.06 8.93 3.50
CA GLY A 287 -10.99 7.91 4.03
C GLY A 287 -10.28 6.67 4.59
N PHE A 288 -10.98 5.54 4.58
CA PHE A 288 -10.43 4.22 4.83
C PHE A 288 -10.99 3.21 3.80
N TYR A 289 -10.39 2.03 3.72
CA TYR A 289 -10.61 1.12 2.60
C TYR A 289 -10.78 -0.32 3.07
N LYS A 290 -11.55 -1.10 2.31
CA LYS A 290 -11.67 -2.55 2.43
C LYS A 290 -11.19 -3.20 1.14
N PHE A 291 -10.38 -4.25 1.24
CA PHE A 291 -9.96 -5.10 0.13
C PHE A 291 -10.39 -6.54 0.39
N ASP A 292 -11.19 -7.13 -0.47
CA ASP A 292 -11.74 -8.48 -0.34
C ASP A 292 -10.85 -9.58 -0.97
N GLY A 293 -9.64 -9.22 -1.40
CA GLY A 293 -8.72 -10.09 -2.12
C GLY A 293 -8.80 -9.95 -3.64
N GLN A 294 -9.82 -9.27 -4.17
CA GLN A 294 -10.04 -9.01 -5.59
C GLN A 294 -10.31 -7.54 -5.87
N SER A 295 -11.15 -6.88 -5.07
CA SER A 295 -11.61 -5.52 -5.29
C SER A 295 -11.51 -4.65 -4.04
N TRP A 296 -11.39 -3.34 -4.26
CA TRP A 296 -11.35 -2.34 -3.21
C TRP A 296 -12.71 -1.65 -3.02
N THR A 297 -13.11 -1.46 -1.79
CA THR A 297 -14.23 -0.60 -1.41
C THR A 297 -13.71 0.60 -0.64
N ALA A 298 -14.00 1.81 -1.11
CA ALA A 298 -13.58 3.04 -0.45
C ALA A 298 -14.68 3.58 0.47
N TYR A 299 -14.33 3.81 1.73
CA TYR A 299 -15.17 4.46 2.72
C TYR A 299 -14.77 5.93 2.83
N THR A 300 -15.35 6.74 1.97
CA THR A 300 -15.16 8.20 1.90
C THR A 300 -16.52 8.86 1.78
N LYS A 301 -16.63 10.15 2.07
CA LYS A 301 -17.88 10.92 1.90
C LYS A 301 -18.50 10.80 0.50
N ARG A 302 -17.66 10.52 -0.48
CA ARG A 302 -18.06 10.38 -1.88
C ARG A 302 -18.99 9.18 -2.10
N PHE A 303 -18.76 8.08 -1.38
CA PHE A 303 -19.51 6.82 -1.54
C PHE A 303 -20.39 6.51 -0.34
N ILE A 304 -20.08 7.08 0.82
CA ILE A 304 -20.73 6.86 2.10
C ILE A 304 -21.15 8.24 2.64
N PRO A 305 -22.38 8.70 2.32
CA PRO A 305 -22.86 10.04 2.72
C PRO A 305 -22.84 10.29 4.23
N GLU A 306 -22.96 9.24 5.04
CA GLU A 306 -22.90 9.28 6.49
C GLU A 306 -21.57 9.79 7.03
N LEU A 307 -20.49 9.66 6.24
CA LEU A 307 -19.18 10.18 6.60
C LEU A 307 -19.08 11.71 6.43
N GLU A 308 -20.03 12.34 5.70
CA GLU A 308 -20.05 13.78 5.45
C GLU A 308 -18.67 14.30 4.96
N ASP A 309 -18.12 15.34 5.61
CA ASP A 309 -16.78 15.87 5.29
C ASP A 309 -15.63 15.18 6.05
N ARG A 310 -15.88 14.07 6.73
CA ARG A 310 -14.92 13.32 7.53
C ARG A 310 -14.06 12.41 6.66
N ASN A 311 -12.78 12.66 6.59
CA ASN A 311 -11.90 12.01 5.60
C ASN A 311 -10.54 11.54 6.11
N ALA A 312 -10.04 12.11 7.20
CA ALA A 312 -8.69 11.86 7.68
C ALA A 312 -8.66 10.71 8.71
N PHE A 313 -8.95 9.49 8.27
CA PHE A 313 -8.91 8.29 9.12
C PHE A 313 -7.50 7.70 9.09
N ASP A 314 -6.82 7.69 10.24
CA ASP A 314 -5.44 7.26 10.38
C ASP A 314 -5.24 6.05 11.31
N PHE A 315 -6.32 5.53 11.88
CA PHE A 315 -6.32 4.35 12.75
C PHE A 315 -7.53 3.44 12.46
N ILE A 316 -7.32 2.13 12.48
CA ILE A 316 -8.35 1.15 12.20
C ILE A 316 -8.28 -0.04 13.17
N HIS A 317 -9.44 -0.54 13.60
CA HIS A 317 -9.53 -1.67 14.53
C HIS A 317 -10.69 -2.59 14.17
N TYR A 318 -10.45 -3.89 14.17
CA TYR A 318 -11.49 -4.91 14.08
C TYR A 318 -11.86 -5.40 15.47
N SER A 319 -13.11 -5.18 15.87
CA SER A 319 -13.58 -5.50 17.21
C SER A 319 -14.05 -6.96 17.35
N ALA A 320 -14.08 -7.46 18.57
CA ALA A 320 -14.60 -8.79 18.87
C ALA A 320 -16.10 -8.95 18.53
N SER A 321 -16.86 -7.84 18.42
CA SER A 321 -18.24 -7.83 17.95
C SER A 321 -18.39 -7.98 16.43
N GLY A 322 -17.30 -7.98 15.67
CA GLY A 322 -17.30 -8.08 14.21
C GLY A 322 -17.44 -6.73 13.49
N SER A 323 -17.39 -5.60 14.19
CA SER A 323 -17.38 -4.27 13.59
C SER A 323 -15.98 -3.77 13.32
N ILE A 324 -15.82 -2.98 12.26
CA ILE A 324 -14.65 -2.17 12.00
C ILE A 324 -14.85 -0.77 12.61
N TRP A 325 -13.84 -0.32 13.30
CA TRP A 325 -13.79 1.01 13.91
C TRP A 325 -12.65 1.81 13.28
N ALA A 326 -12.95 3.00 12.78
CA ALA A 326 -11.98 3.89 12.16
C ALA A 326 -11.91 5.22 12.91
N GLY A 327 -10.74 5.56 13.43
CA GLY A 327 -10.48 6.80 14.16
C GLY A 327 -9.89 7.88 13.27
N SER A 328 -10.37 9.12 13.42
CA SER A 328 -9.94 10.23 12.59
C SER A 328 -9.03 11.22 13.31
N GLU A 329 -8.27 11.96 12.52
CA GLU A 329 -7.36 13.02 12.98
C GLU A 329 -8.11 14.23 13.58
N GLY A 330 -9.39 14.43 13.24
CA GLY A 330 -10.13 15.60 13.72
C GLY A 330 -11.66 15.49 13.62
N ASP A 331 -12.16 14.43 13.01
CA ASP A 331 -13.56 14.31 12.56
C ASP A 331 -14.36 13.24 13.31
N GLY A 332 -13.85 12.71 14.42
CA GLY A 332 -14.55 11.72 15.26
C GLY A 332 -14.22 10.28 14.91
N LEU A 333 -15.22 9.40 15.06
CA LEU A 333 -15.07 7.96 15.01
C LEU A 333 -16.14 7.35 14.09
N ALA A 334 -15.75 6.47 13.18
CA ALA A 334 -16.68 5.70 12.36
C ALA A 334 -16.72 4.23 12.80
N GLU A 335 -17.92 3.63 12.82
CA GLU A 335 -18.15 2.19 12.94
C GLU A 335 -18.76 1.67 11.65
N VAL A 336 -18.20 0.57 11.13
CA VAL A 336 -18.81 -0.23 10.06
C VAL A 336 -19.17 -1.59 10.63
N THR A 337 -20.45 -1.89 10.69
CA THR A 337 -20.93 -3.18 11.22
C THR A 337 -20.70 -4.31 10.22
N SER A 338 -20.85 -5.57 10.66
CA SER A 338 -20.80 -6.75 9.78
C SER A 338 -21.83 -6.72 8.65
N GLU A 339 -22.89 -5.94 8.79
CA GLU A 339 -23.93 -5.70 7.77
C GLU A 339 -23.61 -4.53 6.83
N ASN A 340 -22.40 -3.97 6.94
CA ASN A 340 -21.91 -2.79 6.23
C ASN A 340 -22.67 -1.48 6.54
N ALA A 341 -23.43 -1.42 7.64
CA ALA A 341 -24.01 -0.16 8.10
C ALA A 341 -22.92 0.73 8.71
N VAL A 342 -22.90 2.00 8.30
CA VAL A 342 -21.94 2.99 8.78
C VAL A 342 -22.60 3.90 9.80
N THR A 343 -21.96 4.07 10.95
CA THR A 343 -22.38 5.02 11.99
C THR A 343 -21.18 5.89 12.35
N VAL A 344 -21.38 7.20 12.41
CA VAL A 344 -20.36 8.14 12.85
C VAL A 344 -20.68 8.62 14.26
N TYR A 345 -19.68 8.60 15.12
CA TYR A 345 -19.78 9.05 16.51
C TYR A 345 -19.03 10.35 16.72
N ASP A 346 -19.74 11.31 17.30
CA ASP A 346 -19.24 12.62 17.69
C ASP A 346 -19.85 13.08 19.04
N GLU A 347 -19.80 14.37 19.36
CA GLU A 347 -20.37 14.90 20.60
C GLU A 347 -21.88 14.76 20.72
N SER A 348 -22.60 14.62 19.60
CA SER A 348 -24.07 14.59 19.57
C SER A 348 -24.65 13.22 19.96
N ASN A 349 -23.90 12.14 19.72
CA ASN A 349 -24.39 10.77 19.88
C ASN A 349 -23.44 9.85 20.68
N SER A 350 -22.39 10.42 21.30
CA SER A 350 -21.43 9.69 22.10
C SER A 350 -20.91 10.49 23.29
N SER A 351 -20.00 9.91 24.06
CA SER A 351 -19.27 10.61 25.13
C SER A 351 -18.03 11.34 24.64
N LEU A 352 -17.71 11.27 23.34
CA LEU A 352 -16.55 11.96 22.75
C LEU A 352 -16.71 13.48 22.83
N ARG A 353 -15.58 14.18 22.93
CA ARG A 353 -15.57 15.66 23.04
C ARG A 353 -14.48 16.24 22.16
N VAL A 354 -14.69 17.43 21.62
CA VAL A 354 -13.67 18.19 20.91
C VAL A 354 -12.46 18.48 21.77
N ALA A 355 -11.32 18.61 21.15
CA ALA A 355 -10.06 18.93 21.82
C ALA A 355 -10.17 20.28 22.56
N THR A 356 -9.59 20.35 23.74
CA THR A 356 -9.63 21.54 24.59
C THR A 356 -9.10 22.78 23.85
N GLY A 357 -9.91 23.83 23.79
CA GLY A 357 -9.56 25.08 23.10
C GLY A 357 -9.86 25.12 21.62
N THR A 358 -10.50 24.10 21.07
CA THR A 358 -10.96 24.03 19.67
C THR A 358 -12.51 24.04 19.59
N GLN A 359 -13.07 24.23 18.40
CA GLN A 359 -14.52 24.21 18.21
C GLN A 359 -15.02 22.94 17.51
N ASN A 360 -14.21 22.36 16.59
CA ASN A 360 -14.65 21.25 15.73
C ASN A 360 -13.58 20.15 15.57
N PHE A 361 -12.56 20.13 16.40
CA PHE A 361 -11.47 19.17 16.28
C PHE A 361 -11.66 18.02 17.28
N LEU A 362 -12.23 16.90 16.81
CA LEU A 362 -12.46 15.71 17.59
C LEU A 362 -11.54 14.60 17.12
N ARG A 363 -10.42 14.38 17.83
CA ARG A 363 -9.38 13.44 17.45
C ARG A 363 -9.52 12.12 18.17
N VAL A 364 -9.57 11.04 17.40
CA VAL A 364 -9.56 9.66 17.90
C VAL A 364 -8.31 8.94 17.40
N ARG A 365 -7.41 8.55 18.33
CA ARG A 365 -6.10 7.97 18.00
C ARG A 365 -5.97 6.50 18.39
N GLY A 366 -6.70 6.04 19.38
CA GLY A 366 -6.60 4.69 19.87
C GLY A 366 -7.97 4.06 20.04
N ILE A 367 -8.11 2.84 19.52
CA ILE A 367 -9.34 2.05 19.62
C ILE A 367 -8.94 0.61 19.91
N THR A 368 -9.64 -0.03 20.83
CA THR A 368 -9.50 -1.46 21.11
C THR A 368 -10.81 -2.02 21.62
N SER A 369 -10.99 -3.34 21.58
CA SER A 369 -12.19 -3.99 22.11
C SER A 369 -11.84 -5.08 23.10
N GLU A 370 -12.72 -5.28 24.07
CA GLU A 370 -12.69 -6.44 24.94
C GLU A 370 -13.31 -7.66 24.26
N ARG A 371 -13.13 -8.84 24.86
CA ARG A 371 -13.68 -10.10 24.32
C ARG A 371 -15.20 -10.14 24.26
N ASP A 372 -15.88 -9.38 25.13
CA ASP A 372 -17.33 -9.26 25.15
C ASP A 372 -17.87 -8.36 24.05
N GLY A 373 -17.00 -7.64 23.31
CA GLY A 373 -17.35 -6.72 22.25
C GLY A 373 -17.50 -5.27 22.69
N SER A 374 -17.32 -4.95 23.97
CA SER A 374 -17.20 -3.56 24.43
C SER A 374 -15.94 -2.87 23.86
N VAL A 375 -15.98 -1.57 23.70
CA VAL A 375 -14.95 -0.80 22.98
C VAL A 375 -14.37 0.31 23.84
N TRP A 376 -13.05 0.41 23.84
CA TRP A 376 -12.29 1.51 24.43
C TRP A 376 -11.78 2.45 23.36
N VAL A 377 -11.92 3.74 23.60
CA VAL A 377 -11.55 4.78 22.65
C VAL A 377 -10.71 5.87 23.34
N ILE A 378 -9.57 6.22 22.73
CA ILE A 378 -8.79 7.39 23.11
C ILE A 378 -9.24 8.59 22.27
N ASN A 379 -9.88 9.54 22.97
CA ASN A 379 -10.26 10.84 22.43
C ASN A 379 -9.18 11.87 22.82
N GLN A 380 -8.19 12.02 21.96
CA GLN A 380 -6.98 12.78 22.25
C GLN A 380 -7.25 14.28 22.44
N PHE A 381 -6.54 14.91 23.38
CA PHE A 381 -6.68 16.33 23.74
C PHE A 381 -8.02 16.74 24.34
N SER A 382 -8.94 15.83 24.52
CA SER A 382 -10.25 16.04 25.13
C SER A 382 -10.14 16.17 26.66
N PRO A 383 -11.10 16.85 27.33
CA PRO A 383 -11.18 16.86 28.80
C PRO A 383 -11.40 15.46 29.40
N THR A 384 -11.99 14.55 28.62
CA THR A 384 -12.25 13.16 28.98
C THR A 384 -11.58 12.24 27.94
N PRO A 385 -10.28 11.97 28.06
CA PRO A 385 -9.50 11.32 27.01
C PRO A 385 -9.83 9.83 26.83
N LEU A 386 -10.41 9.19 27.83
CA LEU A 386 -10.80 7.77 27.79
C LEU A 386 -12.33 7.68 27.67
N ASN A 387 -12.78 6.86 26.73
CA ASN A 387 -14.20 6.63 26.49
C ASN A 387 -14.43 5.13 26.38
N TYR A 388 -15.48 4.66 27.02
CA TYR A 388 -15.92 3.27 27.02
C TYR A 388 -17.30 3.15 26.42
N ARG A 389 -17.47 2.24 25.47
CA ARG A 389 -18.77 1.88 24.91
C ARG A 389 -19.09 0.45 25.32
N GLY A 390 -20.09 0.29 26.20
CA GLY A 390 -20.58 -1.00 26.61
C GLY A 390 -21.25 -1.78 25.46
N ILE A 391 -21.43 -3.09 25.65
CA ILE A 391 -22.11 -3.97 24.69
C ILE A 391 -23.57 -3.55 24.43
N ASP A 392 -24.18 -2.84 25.36
CA ASP A 392 -25.53 -2.25 25.24
C ASP A 392 -25.56 -0.96 24.42
N GLY A 393 -24.40 -0.52 23.90
CA GLY A 393 -24.24 0.73 23.14
C GLY A 393 -24.09 1.98 23.99
N THR A 394 -24.12 1.86 25.33
CA THR A 394 -24.01 3.04 26.21
C THR A 394 -22.57 3.56 26.24
N TRP A 395 -22.42 4.88 26.05
CA TRP A 395 -21.15 5.57 26.10
C TRP A 395 -20.89 6.17 27.49
N THR A 396 -19.69 5.95 28.00
CA THR A 396 -19.22 6.51 29.28
C THR A 396 -17.87 7.24 29.08
N ALA A 397 -17.82 8.51 29.40
CA ALA A 397 -16.60 9.30 29.46
C ALA A 397 -15.86 9.05 30.76
N LEU A 398 -14.56 8.78 30.69
CA LEU A 398 -13.70 8.53 31.83
C LEU A 398 -12.58 9.58 31.90
N PRO A 399 -12.19 9.99 33.12
CA PRO A 399 -11.05 10.87 33.29
C PRO A 399 -9.74 10.15 32.92
N SER A 400 -8.66 10.91 32.85
CA SER A 400 -7.32 10.34 32.75
C SER A 400 -7.04 9.33 33.86
N VAL A 401 -6.36 8.24 33.51
CA VAL A 401 -5.89 7.23 34.47
C VAL A 401 -5.05 7.90 35.57
N ARG A 402 -5.28 7.51 36.80
CA ARG A 402 -4.54 8.00 37.96
C ARG A 402 -3.78 6.87 38.62
N GLY A 403 -2.53 7.13 38.97
CA GLY A 403 -1.68 6.15 39.64
C GLY A 403 -0.37 6.81 40.12
N ASP A 404 0.37 6.10 40.94
CA ASP A 404 1.64 6.60 41.49
C ASP A 404 2.65 6.88 40.36
N GLY A 405 3.17 8.10 40.35
CA GLY A 405 4.17 8.55 39.38
C GLY A 405 3.62 8.97 38.02
N LEU A 406 2.30 8.89 37.79
CA LEU A 406 1.67 9.37 36.54
C LEU A 406 1.53 10.89 36.55
N PRO A 407 2.12 11.63 35.59
CA PRO A 407 1.88 13.05 35.43
C PRO A 407 0.41 13.33 35.08
N SER A 408 -0.19 14.35 35.68
CA SER A 408 -1.57 14.75 35.40
C SER A 408 -1.78 15.36 34.01
N SER A 409 -0.69 15.66 33.30
CA SER A 409 -0.69 16.28 31.96
C SER A 409 -0.43 15.30 30.82
N LEU A 410 -0.44 13.99 31.09
CA LEU A 410 -0.24 12.99 30.04
C LEU A 410 -1.39 13.01 29.04
N THR A 411 -1.04 13.06 27.77
CA THR A 411 -1.94 12.79 26.65
C THR A 411 -1.71 11.38 26.14
N TYR A 412 -2.80 10.67 25.87
CA TYR A 412 -2.75 9.29 25.37
C TYR A 412 -2.79 9.27 23.85
N ASP A 413 -2.10 8.29 23.25
CA ASP A 413 -2.07 8.10 21.81
C ASP A 413 -2.79 6.83 21.39
N ARG A 414 -2.40 5.68 21.94
CA ARG A 414 -2.96 4.37 21.57
C ARG A 414 -3.31 3.55 22.81
N ILE A 415 -4.18 2.57 22.61
CA ILE A 415 -4.61 1.61 23.63
C ILE A 415 -4.80 0.24 23.00
N PHE A 416 -4.42 -0.82 23.70
CA PHE A 416 -4.86 -2.18 23.42
C PHE A 416 -5.24 -2.93 24.70
N VAL A 417 -6.03 -3.98 24.57
CA VAL A 417 -6.44 -4.86 25.66
C VAL A 417 -5.78 -6.20 25.43
N ASP A 418 -5.03 -6.69 26.44
CA ASP A 418 -4.45 -8.03 26.39
C ASP A 418 -5.47 -9.14 26.73
N SER A 419 -5.07 -10.39 26.63
CA SER A 419 -5.93 -11.54 26.90
C SER A 419 -6.39 -11.67 28.36
N PHE A 420 -5.79 -10.91 29.28
CA PHE A 420 -6.14 -10.81 30.69
C PHE A 420 -7.08 -9.65 31.00
N GLY A 421 -7.43 -8.83 30.00
CA GLY A 421 -8.29 -7.66 30.14
C GLY A 421 -7.56 -6.40 30.65
N GLN A 422 -6.23 -6.41 30.72
CA GLN A 422 -5.44 -5.24 31.06
C GLN A 422 -5.34 -4.29 29.86
N LYS A 423 -5.49 -2.99 30.12
CA LYS A 423 -5.39 -1.94 29.10
C LYS A 423 -3.95 -1.41 29.09
N TRP A 424 -3.31 -1.54 27.95
CA TRP A 424 -1.97 -1.02 27.70
C TRP A 424 -2.09 0.28 26.93
N ILE A 425 -1.69 1.39 27.55
CA ILE A 425 -1.88 2.74 27.01
C ILE A 425 -0.54 3.38 26.71
N LEU A 426 -0.40 3.90 25.48
CA LEU A 426 0.76 4.68 25.07
C LEU A 426 0.54 6.17 25.32
N PRO A 427 1.40 6.83 26.09
CA PRO A 427 1.51 8.28 26.09
C PRO A 427 2.04 8.82 24.75
N GLN A 428 1.51 9.98 24.32
CA GLN A 428 1.79 10.55 23.02
C GLN A 428 3.27 10.88 22.76
N ARG A 429 4.01 11.29 23.77
CA ARG A 429 5.36 11.84 23.62
C ARG A 429 6.49 10.84 23.87
N GLY A 430 6.19 9.55 23.90
CA GLY A 430 7.20 8.54 24.20
C GLY A 430 7.65 8.59 25.65
N GLU A 431 6.71 8.73 26.58
CA GLU A 431 6.97 8.81 28.01
C GLU A 431 6.72 7.46 28.70
N GLY A 432 7.08 6.35 28.05
CA GLY A 432 6.92 4.99 28.58
C GLY A 432 5.59 4.34 28.24
N LEU A 433 5.07 3.51 29.13
CA LEU A 433 3.89 2.66 28.89
C LEU A 433 3.06 2.57 30.19
N ILE A 434 1.74 2.70 30.07
CA ILE A 434 0.82 2.54 31.20
C ILE A 434 0.11 1.20 31.06
N VAL A 435 0.09 0.39 32.11
CA VAL A 435 -0.75 -0.82 32.21
C VAL A 435 -1.82 -0.55 33.27
N TRP A 436 -3.08 -0.71 32.86
CA TRP A 436 -4.25 -0.39 33.65
C TRP A 436 -5.22 -1.56 33.69
N ASP A 437 -5.54 -2.04 34.87
CA ASP A 437 -6.51 -3.09 35.12
C ASP A 437 -7.72 -2.47 35.82
N THR A 438 -8.86 -2.58 35.19
CA THR A 438 -10.15 -2.09 35.70
C THR A 438 -10.89 -3.09 36.58
N SER A 439 -10.26 -4.21 36.93
CA SER A 439 -10.88 -5.28 37.74
C SER A 439 -12.25 -5.73 37.21
N ASN A 440 -12.46 -5.70 35.88
CA ASN A 440 -13.73 -5.94 35.17
C ASN A 440 -14.87 -4.96 35.55
N THR A 441 -14.56 -3.81 36.08
CA THR A 441 -15.53 -2.74 36.43
C THR A 441 -15.14 -1.42 35.74
N PRO A 442 -15.30 -1.33 34.39
CA PRO A 442 -14.71 -0.25 33.57
C PRO A 442 -15.17 1.15 33.97
N THR A 443 -16.26 1.31 34.69
CA THR A 443 -16.81 2.58 35.15
C THR A 443 -16.61 2.88 36.63
N ASN A 444 -15.92 1.98 37.37
CA ASN A 444 -15.65 2.14 38.81
C ASN A 444 -14.14 2.31 39.06
N PRO A 445 -13.61 3.52 39.15
CA PRO A 445 -12.16 3.73 39.30
C PRO A 445 -11.62 3.41 40.70
N SER A 446 -12.45 2.93 41.64
CA SER A 446 -12.03 2.73 43.05
C SER A 446 -11.26 1.41 43.25
N ASP A 447 -11.39 0.44 42.35
CA ASP A 447 -10.72 -0.85 42.34
C ASP A 447 -9.68 -1.00 41.23
N ASP A 448 -9.43 0.08 40.50
CA ASP A 448 -8.41 0.14 39.45
C ASP A 448 -7.01 -0.07 40.01
N ARG A 449 -6.22 -0.84 39.26
CA ARG A 449 -4.78 -0.99 39.49
C ARG A 449 -4.03 -0.43 38.30
N VAL A 450 -2.99 0.37 38.56
CA VAL A 450 -2.23 1.05 37.50
C VAL A 450 -0.74 0.86 37.73
N LYS A 451 -0.02 0.57 36.65
CA LYS A 451 1.43 0.53 36.63
C LYS A 451 1.95 1.47 35.54
N TYR A 452 2.88 2.33 35.91
CA TYR A 452 3.56 3.20 34.97
C TYR A 452 4.98 2.69 34.73
N LEU A 453 5.23 2.20 33.53
CA LEU A 453 6.48 1.62 33.07
C LEU A 453 7.24 2.67 32.26
N ARG A 454 8.34 3.16 32.82
CA ARG A 454 9.18 4.18 32.17
C ARG A 454 10.65 3.97 32.52
N GLY A 455 11.49 4.75 31.88
CA GLY A 455 12.92 4.63 32.00
C GLY A 455 13.48 3.61 31.03
N ARG A 456 14.49 4.02 30.29
CA ARG A 456 15.21 3.12 29.39
C ARG A 456 15.90 2.03 30.18
N GLY A 457 15.61 0.79 29.83
CA GLY A 457 16.23 -0.38 30.43
C GLY A 457 17.73 -0.49 30.13
N LEU A 458 18.40 -1.24 30.94
CA LEU A 458 19.83 -1.53 30.81
C LEU A 458 20.07 -3.04 30.87
N GLY A 459 21.06 -3.53 30.13
CA GLY A 459 21.50 -4.93 30.23
C GLY A 459 20.46 -5.95 29.75
N GLY A 460 19.52 -5.56 28.90
CA GLY A 460 18.51 -6.47 28.33
C GLY A 460 17.22 -6.57 29.12
N ARG A 461 16.99 -5.68 30.09
CA ARG A 461 15.76 -5.59 30.89
C ARG A 461 15.21 -4.17 30.90
N GLY A 462 13.87 -4.03 31.05
CA GLY A 462 13.12 -2.82 30.96
C GLY A 462 12.80 -2.44 29.50
N LEU A 463 12.19 -1.28 29.28
CA LEU A 463 11.88 -0.82 27.93
C LEU A 463 13.17 -0.56 27.13
N PRO A 464 13.32 -1.03 25.89
CA PRO A 464 14.48 -0.72 25.05
C PRO A 464 14.63 0.78 24.80
N ASP A 465 13.50 1.48 24.68
CA ASP A 465 13.39 2.93 24.66
C ASP A 465 12.07 3.36 25.30
N GLU A 466 12.00 4.58 25.85
CA GLU A 466 10.75 5.12 26.39
C GLU A 466 9.71 5.42 25.31
N LYS A 467 10.15 5.62 24.07
CA LYS A 467 9.26 5.82 22.94
C LYS A 467 8.81 4.49 22.37
N VAL A 468 7.71 4.00 22.94
CA VAL A 468 7.01 2.81 22.46
C VAL A 468 6.19 3.18 21.22
N THR A 469 6.30 2.37 20.17
CA THR A 469 5.71 2.65 18.86
C THR A 469 4.75 1.55 18.39
N ALA A 470 4.95 0.32 18.88
CA ALA A 470 4.18 -0.84 18.46
C ALA A 470 4.00 -1.85 19.60
N TRP A 471 3.00 -2.70 19.48
CA TRP A 471 2.78 -3.87 20.34
C TRP A 471 2.07 -4.99 19.58
N ALA A 472 2.18 -6.20 20.12
CA ALA A 472 1.34 -7.33 19.76
C ALA A 472 1.30 -8.34 20.92
N GLU A 473 0.15 -8.96 21.17
CA GLU A 473 0.07 -10.16 21.98
C GLU A 473 0.27 -11.38 21.07
N ASP A 474 1.20 -12.26 21.45
CA ASP A 474 1.44 -13.46 20.68
C ASP A 474 0.50 -14.62 21.10
N ARG A 475 0.53 -15.72 20.36
CA ARG A 475 -0.35 -16.87 20.59
C ARG A 475 -0.06 -17.61 21.90
N SER A 476 1.09 -17.34 22.50
CA SER A 476 1.50 -17.83 23.82
C SER A 476 1.07 -16.90 24.97
N GLY A 477 0.39 -15.77 24.64
CA GLY A 477 -0.06 -14.76 25.60
C GLY A 477 1.06 -13.83 26.10
N ARG A 478 2.20 -13.75 25.40
CA ARG A 478 3.27 -12.81 25.69
C ARG A 478 2.99 -11.49 24.97
N VAL A 479 3.25 -10.37 25.62
CA VAL A 479 3.13 -9.04 25.02
C VAL A 479 4.48 -8.56 24.50
N TRP A 480 4.55 -8.34 23.21
CA TRP A 480 5.69 -7.81 22.50
C TRP A 480 5.55 -6.30 22.35
N ILE A 481 6.62 -5.58 22.69
CA ILE A 481 6.67 -4.12 22.61
C ILE A 481 7.76 -3.71 21.62
N GLY A 482 7.38 -2.92 20.62
CA GLY A 482 8.29 -2.26 19.69
C GLY A 482 8.57 -0.84 20.16
N THR A 483 9.82 -0.41 20.03
CA THR A 483 10.28 0.93 20.36
C THR A 483 11.11 1.53 19.23
N GLU A 484 11.51 2.79 19.34
CA GLU A 484 12.47 3.37 18.39
C GLU A 484 13.85 2.71 18.44
N ARG A 485 14.13 1.83 19.42
CA ARG A 485 15.45 1.18 19.62
C ARG A 485 15.38 -0.31 19.92
N GLY A 486 14.43 -1.01 19.30
CA GLY A 486 14.35 -2.47 19.37
C GLY A 486 13.10 -2.98 20.08
N LEU A 487 13.16 -4.25 20.48
CA LEU A 487 12.05 -5.03 20.99
C LEU A 487 12.20 -5.35 22.48
N GLY A 488 11.07 -5.38 23.18
CA GLY A 488 10.93 -5.89 24.54
C GLY A 488 9.77 -6.89 24.66
N ILE A 489 9.86 -7.88 25.53
CA ILE A 489 8.87 -8.94 25.71
C ILE A 489 8.47 -9.01 27.17
N TYR A 490 7.16 -8.96 27.43
CA TYR A 490 6.57 -9.31 28.72
C TYR A 490 6.07 -10.76 28.63
N PHE A 491 6.81 -11.68 29.25
CA PHE A 491 6.49 -13.13 29.17
C PHE A 491 5.24 -13.51 29.94
N VAL A 492 4.92 -12.79 31.00
CA VAL A 492 3.73 -13.03 31.85
C VAL A 492 3.03 -11.69 32.11
N PRO A 493 2.26 -11.18 31.12
CA PRO A 493 1.62 -9.85 31.19
C PRO A 493 0.75 -9.66 32.43
N SER A 494 0.04 -10.70 32.88
CA SER A 494 -0.82 -10.65 34.07
C SER A 494 -0.10 -10.26 35.36
N LEU A 495 1.21 -10.45 35.43
CA LEU A 495 2.02 -10.09 36.59
C LEU A 495 2.58 -8.66 36.52
N VAL A 496 2.46 -7.97 35.39
CA VAL A 496 3.02 -6.60 35.22
C VAL A 496 2.44 -5.61 36.24
N ILE A 497 1.20 -5.82 36.62
CA ILE A 497 0.50 -5.01 37.66
C ILE A 497 0.85 -5.41 39.08
N SER A 498 1.53 -6.55 39.27
CA SER A 498 1.93 -7.02 40.61
C SER A 498 3.01 -6.14 41.23
N ASP A 499 3.25 -6.36 42.53
CA ASP A 499 4.32 -5.69 43.28
C ASP A 499 5.72 -6.33 43.04
N ASP A 500 5.80 -7.39 42.23
CA ASP A 500 7.07 -8.00 41.85
C ASP A 500 7.82 -7.08 40.86
N PRO A 501 8.95 -6.50 41.26
CA PRO A 501 9.69 -5.60 40.37
C PRO A 501 10.26 -6.30 39.13
N ASN A 502 10.47 -7.62 39.17
CA ASN A 502 10.98 -8.34 37.99
C ASN A 502 9.88 -8.58 36.93
N ALA A 503 8.62 -8.63 37.34
CA ALA A 503 7.49 -8.78 36.43
C ALA A 503 7.16 -7.50 35.65
N ASN A 504 7.65 -6.34 36.14
CA ASN A 504 7.44 -5.03 35.53
C ASN A 504 8.46 -4.71 34.45
N GLU A 505 9.45 -5.55 34.23
CA GLU A 505 10.52 -5.31 33.28
C GLU A 505 10.33 -6.17 32.01
N ALA A 506 10.25 -5.52 30.85
CA ALA A 506 10.37 -6.23 29.58
C ALA A 506 11.75 -6.90 29.48
N VAL A 507 11.82 -8.04 28.83
CA VAL A 507 13.07 -8.73 28.51
C VAL A 507 13.37 -8.52 27.03
N TRP A 508 14.60 -8.11 26.71
CA TRP A 508 15.01 -7.92 25.33
C TRP A 508 15.33 -9.28 24.68
N PRO A 509 14.84 -9.57 23.49
CA PRO A 509 15.13 -10.83 22.80
C PRO A 509 16.63 -10.95 22.53
N ILE A 510 17.18 -12.14 22.78
CA ILE A 510 18.60 -12.43 22.61
C ILE A 510 18.78 -13.35 21.38
N ALA A 511 19.70 -13.02 20.49
CA ALA A 511 20.01 -13.84 19.35
C ALA A 511 20.46 -15.25 19.75
N GLU A 512 20.09 -16.29 18.98
CA GLU A 512 20.37 -17.71 19.23
C GLU A 512 21.87 -17.98 19.46
N ASP A 513 22.73 -17.30 18.70
CA ASP A 513 24.19 -17.38 18.84
C ASP A 513 24.75 -16.60 20.04
N ARG A 514 23.88 -15.93 20.81
CA ARG A 514 24.19 -15.10 21.97
C ARG A 514 25.18 -13.96 21.69
N THR A 515 25.30 -13.53 20.43
CA THR A 515 26.20 -12.43 20.04
C THR A 515 25.67 -11.06 20.46
N GLY A 516 24.36 -10.94 20.77
CA GLY A 516 23.74 -9.70 21.20
C GLY A 516 22.21 -9.77 21.29
N PHE A 517 21.59 -8.63 21.45
CA PHE A 517 20.14 -8.51 21.42
C PHE A 517 19.63 -8.48 19.99
N LEU A 518 18.58 -9.26 19.73
CA LEU A 518 17.96 -9.36 18.40
C LEU A 518 17.32 -8.02 18.01
N LEU A 519 17.59 -7.55 16.79
CA LEU A 519 17.04 -6.30 16.24
C LEU A 519 17.28 -5.07 17.16
N ARG A 520 18.41 -5.05 17.85
CA ARG A 520 18.83 -3.93 18.69
C ARG A 520 18.95 -2.64 17.85
N ASP A 521 18.52 -1.53 18.43
CA ASP A 521 18.53 -0.18 17.83
C ASP A 521 17.66 -0.06 16.54
N LEU A 522 16.79 -1.05 16.27
CA LEU A 522 15.80 -1.00 15.19
C LEU A 522 14.63 -0.09 15.58
N ASN A 523 14.28 0.87 14.74
CA ASN A 523 13.04 1.63 14.88
C ASN A 523 11.85 0.80 14.36
N VAL A 524 11.02 0.33 15.29
CA VAL A 524 9.88 -0.55 15.02
C VAL A 524 8.62 0.29 14.84
N HIS A 525 7.89 0.11 13.74
CA HIS A 525 6.63 0.80 13.45
C HIS A 525 5.41 -0.08 13.73
N GLY A 526 5.51 -1.39 13.52
CA GLY A 526 4.41 -2.32 13.69
C GLY A 526 4.89 -3.74 13.98
N ILE A 527 4.04 -4.52 14.65
CA ILE A 527 4.25 -5.95 14.92
C ILE A 527 2.98 -6.70 14.59
N ALA A 528 3.08 -7.75 13.77
CA ALA A 528 1.98 -8.67 13.50
C ALA A 528 2.40 -10.11 13.80
N VAL A 529 1.48 -10.90 14.35
CA VAL A 529 1.72 -12.29 14.73
C VAL A 529 1.04 -13.23 13.73
N ASP A 530 1.80 -14.15 13.16
CA ASP A 530 1.25 -15.10 12.21
C ASP A 530 0.74 -16.40 12.86
N ALA A 531 0.18 -17.26 12.04
CA ALA A 531 -0.41 -18.52 12.46
C ALA A 531 0.59 -19.53 13.07
N ALA A 532 1.89 -19.35 12.82
CA ALA A 532 2.99 -20.13 13.42
C ALA A 532 3.62 -19.45 14.64
N ASP A 533 2.94 -18.44 15.20
CA ASP A 533 3.42 -17.62 16.32
C ASP A 533 4.72 -16.86 16.04
N ARG A 534 5.08 -16.66 14.76
CA ARG A 534 6.24 -15.84 14.36
C ARG A 534 5.82 -14.38 14.34
N LYS A 535 6.79 -13.48 14.42
CA LYS A 535 6.51 -12.03 14.48
C LYS A 535 7.05 -11.36 13.23
N TRP A 536 6.15 -10.72 12.50
CA TRP A 536 6.47 -9.81 11.41
C TRP A 536 6.64 -8.41 11.97
N ILE A 537 7.78 -7.79 11.70
CA ILE A 537 8.15 -6.48 12.24
C ILE A 537 8.25 -5.49 11.07
N ALA A 538 7.45 -4.44 11.12
CA ALA A 538 7.57 -3.27 10.25
C ALA A 538 8.56 -2.27 10.85
N SER A 539 9.45 -1.73 10.04
CA SER A 539 10.51 -0.84 10.52
C SER A 539 10.99 0.17 9.47
N THR A 540 11.84 1.09 9.86
CA THR A 540 12.53 2.04 8.95
C THR A 540 13.58 1.38 8.05
N THR A 541 13.89 0.11 8.23
CA THR A 541 14.91 -0.62 7.45
C THR A 541 14.34 -1.88 6.78
N GLY A 542 13.06 -1.86 6.47
CA GLY A 542 12.35 -2.96 5.84
C GLY A 542 11.46 -3.76 6.78
N ALA A 543 11.02 -4.92 6.29
CA ALA A 543 10.20 -5.86 7.03
C ALA A 543 11.03 -7.06 7.50
N TRP A 544 10.88 -7.44 8.76
CA TRP A 544 11.60 -8.54 9.38
C TRP A 544 10.65 -9.63 9.83
N LEU A 545 11.02 -10.89 9.63
CA LEU A 545 10.35 -12.03 10.22
C LEU A 545 11.28 -12.68 11.24
N ILE A 546 10.81 -12.80 12.48
CA ILE A 546 11.51 -13.51 13.56
C ILE A 546 10.73 -14.75 13.98
N ASP A 547 11.43 -15.72 14.56
CA ASP A 547 10.83 -16.96 15.05
C ASP A 547 9.87 -16.72 16.23
N SER A 548 9.15 -17.75 16.63
CA SER A 548 8.17 -17.69 17.73
C SER A 548 8.78 -17.29 19.06
N GLU A 549 10.03 -17.67 19.32
CA GLU A 549 10.73 -17.40 20.57
C GLU A 549 11.48 -16.05 20.56
N GLY A 550 11.61 -15.40 19.40
CA GLY A 550 12.36 -14.13 19.26
C GLY A 550 13.85 -14.30 19.36
N THR A 551 14.38 -15.44 18.92
CA THR A 551 15.80 -15.76 19.01
C THR A 551 16.53 -15.66 17.66
N LYS A 552 15.76 -15.73 16.56
CA LYS A 552 16.32 -15.84 15.22
C LYS A 552 15.55 -14.97 14.22
N VAL A 553 16.30 -14.26 13.37
CA VAL A 553 15.75 -13.67 12.16
C VAL A 553 15.60 -14.75 11.10
N LEU A 554 14.38 -14.97 10.62
CA LEU A 554 14.05 -15.92 9.58
C LEU A 554 14.12 -15.30 8.19
N ARG A 555 13.69 -14.06 8.05
CA ARG A 555 13.69 -13.28 6.79
C ARG A 555 13.88 -11.79 7.07
N HIS A 556 14.45 -11.12 6.09
CA HIS A 556 14.52 -9.66 6.03
C HIS A 556 14.25 -9.23 4.59
N PHE A 557 13.27 -8.36 4.41
CA PHE A 557 12.93 -7.73 3.14
C PHE A 557 13.30 -6.25 3.17
N SER A 558 14.04 -5.82 2.16
CA SER A 558 14.38 -4.43 1.89
C SER A 558 14.19 -4.13 0.40
N SER A 559 14.23 -2.88 0.02
CA SER A 559 14.20 -2.46 -1.39
C SER A 559 15.38 -2.98 -2.21
N GLU A 560 16.49 -3.32 -1.56
CA GLU A 560 17.68 -3.89 -2.22
C GLU A 560 17.52 -5.39 -2.56
N ASN A 561 16.78 -6.16 -1.74
CA ASN A 561 16.69 -7.61 -1.87
C ASN A 561 15.30 -8.14 -2.22
N SER A 562 14.32 -7.26 -2.36
CA SER A 562 12.92 -7.61 -2.60
C SER A 562 12.20 -6.53 -3.41
N PRO A 563 10.96 -6.78 -3.89
CA PRO A 563 10.15 -5.78 -4.57
C PRO A 563 9.56 -4.69 -3.66
N LEU A 564 9.98 -4.54 -2.40
CA LEU A 564 9.52 -3.45 -1.54
C LEU A 564 9.75 -2.10 -2.22
N PHE A 565 8.74 -1.24 -2.21
CA PHE A 565 8.82 0.10 -2.81
C PHE A 565 9.70 1.04 -2.00
N SER A 566 9.88 0.78 -0.72
CA SER A 566 10.68 1.54 0.23
C SER A 566 11.04 0.70 1.43
N ASP A 567 12.14 1.03 2.10
CA ASP A 567 12.54 0.41 3.36
C ASP A 567 11.74 0.94 4.56
N ASP A 568 11.07 2.08 4.41
CA ASP A 568 10.16 2.60 5.45
C ASP A 568 8.82 1.87 5.40
N VAL A 569 8.74 0.75 6.15
CA VAL A 569 7.52 -0.03 6.31
C VAL A 569 6.75 0.49 7.52
N VAL A 570 5.61 1.13 7.25
CA VAL A 570 4.79 1.85 8.24
C VAL A 570 3.89 0.91 9.04
N ALA A 571 3.30 -0.09 8.36
CA ALA A 571 2.41 -1.07 8.98
C ALA A 571 2.56 -2.46 8.35
N VAL A 572 2.24 -3.49 9.11
CA VAL A 572 2.21 -4.88 8.67
C VAL A 572 0.98 -5.58 9.21
N ALA A 573 0.31 -6.36 8.35
CA ALA A 573 -0.81 -7.21 8.75
C ALA A 573 -0.70 -8.60 8.11
N VAL A 574 -1.18 -9.62 8.81
CA VAL A 574 -1.15 -11.02 8.37
C VAL A 574 -2.56 -11.54 8.22
N ASP A 575 -2.89 -12.03 7.04
CA ASP A 575 -4.06 -12.87 6.85
C ASP A 575 -3.73 -14.31 7.28
N ASN A 576 -4.13 -14.65 8.47
CA ASN A 576 -3.89 -15.98 9.03
C ASN A 576 -4.72 -17.08 8.36
N GLN A 577 -5.71 -16.76 7.54
CA GLN A 577 -6.49 -17.76 6.79
C GLN A 577 -5.73 -18.22 5.53
N THR A 578 -5.08 -17.32 4.83
CA THR A 578 -4.36 -17.63 3.57
C THR A 578 -2.84 -17.69 3.73
N GLY A 579 -2.30 -17.12 4.82
CA GLY A 579 -0.87 -16.93 5.04
C GLY A 579 -0.29 -15.74 4.28
N LYS A 580 -1.12 -14.85 3.74
CA LYS A 580 -0.67 -13.67 3.03
C LYS A 580 -0.33 -12.55 4.01
N VAL A 581 0.82 -11.91 3.81
CA VAL A 581 1.30 -10.79 4.63
C VAL A 581 1.26 -9.53 3.80
N TYR A 582 0.77 -8.44 4.36
CA TYR A 582 0.69 -7.14 3.70
C TYR A 582 1.60 -6.14 4.40
N PHE A 583 2.33 -5.39 3.60
CA PHE A 583 3.26 -4.33 4.04
C PHE A 583 2.82 -3.00 3.47
N ALA A 584 2.43 -2.06 4.34
CA ALA A 584 2.26 -0.67 3.96
C ALA A 584 3.60 0.05 4.09
N THR A 585 4.04 0.65 3.01
CA THR A 585 5.25 1.50 2.98
C THR A 585 4.84 2.97 2.80
N ASP A 586 5.77 3.89 2.97
CA ASP A 586 5.59 5.30 2.61
C ASP A 586 5.38 5.54 1.09
N ARG A 587 5.38 4.46 0.27
CA ARG A 587 5.20 4.50 -1.19
C ARG A 587 4.14 3.56 -1.73
N GLY A 588 3.43 2.84 -0.88
CA GLY A 588 2.36 1.94 -1.31
C GLY A 588 2.26 0.65 -0.53
N LEU A 589 1.30 -0.18 -0.93
CA LEU A 589 0.98 -1.46 -0.30
C LEU A 589 1.47 -2.63 -1.16
N LEU A 590 2.11 -3.60 -0.52
CA LEU A 590 2.53 -4.85 -1.15
C LEU A 590 2.06 -6.04 -0.34
N SER A 591 1.98 -7.19 -0.98
CA SER A 591 1.72 -8.46 -0.30
C SER A 591 2.80 -9.50 -0.58
N TYR A 592 3.02 -10.36 0.39
CA TYR A 592 3.89 -11.52 0.32
C TYR A 592 3.13 -12.78 0.71
N GLN A 593 3.20 -13.85 -0.11
CA GLN A 593 2.58 -15.12 0.22
C GLN A 593 3.53 -15.96 1.07
N ASP A 594 3.18 -16.16 2.33
CA ASP A 594 3.90 -17.06 3.25
C ASP A 594 3.09 -18.35 3.49
N ASP A 595 3.71 -19.29 4.21
CA ASP A 595 3.16 -20.64 4.35
C ASP A 595 2.17 -20.85 5.50
N PRO A 596 2.39 -20.33 6.71
CA PRO A 596 1.51 -20.64 7.83
C PRO A 596 0.10 -20.10 7.67
N ILE A 597 -0.87 -20.96 7.93
CA ILE A 597 -2.29 -20.61 8.03
C ILE A 597 -2.82 -21.00 9.41
N GLU A 598 -4.03 -20.54 9.74
CA GLU A 598 -4.68 -20.82 11.01
C GLU A 598 -4.74 -22.35 11.27
N PRO A 599 -4.25 -22.82 12.44
CA PRO A 599 -4.27 -24.23 12.77
C PRO A 599 -5.68 -24.70 13.11
N VAL A 600 -5.97 -25.98 12.82
CA VAL A 600 -7.18 -26.63 13.32
C VAL A 600 -7.03 -26.96 14.82
N LYS A 601 -8.15 -27.14 15.52
CA LYS A 601 -8.14 -27.46 16.95
C LYS A 601 -7.74 -28.91 17.22
N GLU A 602 -8.12 -29.80 16.33
CA GLU A 602 -7.82 -31.24 16.41
C GLU A 602 -7.40 -31.73 15.02
N ALA A 603 -6.35 -32.56 14.99
CA ALA A 603 -5.86 -33.16 13.76
C ALA A 603 -6.75 -34.33 13.36
N GLU A 604 -7.47 -34.23 12.26
CA GLU A 604 -8.33 -35.29 11.73
C GLU A 604 -7.90 -35.73 10.33
N ALA A 605 -8.32 -35.00 9.31
CA ALA A 605 -8.02 -35.27 7.91
C ALA A 605 -7.02 -34.26 7.38
N LEU A 606 -5.99 -34.72 6.66
CA LEU A 606 -5.01 -33.86 6.01
C LEU A 606 -5.42 -33.59 4.57
N PHE A 607 -5.34 -32.32 4.17
CA PHE A 607 -5.48 -31.91 2.78
C PHE A 607 -4.08 -31.76 2.16
N ILE A 608 -3.82 -32.55 1.10
CA ILE A 608 -2.49 -32.62 0.50
C ILE A 608 -2.60 -32.33 -0.99
N PHE A 609 -1.88 -31.30 -1.45
CA PHE A 609 -1.89 -30.89 -2.86
C PHE A 609 -0.53 -30.28 -3.29
N PRO A 610 -0.18 -30.41 -4.60
CA PRO A 610 -0.85 -31.22 -5.61
C PRO A 610 -0.77 -32.72 -5.26
N ASN A 611 -1.80 -33.48 -5.61
CA ASN A 611 -1.79 -34.93 -5.42
C ASN A 611 -2.60 -35.59 -6.54
N PRO A 612 -1.97 -36.30 -7.52
CA PRO A 612 -0.56 -36.72 -7.49
C PRO A 612 0.45 -35.58 -7.69
N VAL A 613 1.64 -35.79 -7.15
CA VAL A 613 2.83 -34.95 -7.38
C VAL A 613 3.53 -35.43 -8.64
N ILE A 614 3.48 -34.64 -9.69
CA ILE A 614 4.05 -35.00 -11.00
C ILE A 614 5.36 -34.23 -11.19
N ALA A 615 6.45 -34.96 -11.49
CA ALA A 615 7.74 -34.34 -11.75
C ALA A 615 7.70 -33.48 -13.02
N ALA A 616 8.42 -32.36 -13.01
CA ALA A 616 8.68 -31.57 -14.20
C ALA A 616 9.60 -32.33 -15.17
N GLY A 617 9.75 -31.83 -16.41
CA GLY A 617 10.55 -32.48 -17.44
C GLY A 617 12.04 -32.63 -17.12
N ASP A 618 12.55 -31.85 -16.13
CA ASP A 618 13.92 -31.94 -15.59
C ASP A 618 14.01 -32.91 -14.38
N GLY A 619 12.91 -33.56 -13.98
CA GLY A 619 12.84 -34.49 -12.87
C GLY A 619 12.68 -33.84 -11.49
N THR A 620 12.50 -32.52 -11.40
CA THR A 620 12.20 -31.82 -10.15
C THR A 620 10.75 -32.07 -9.73
N LEU A 621 10.50 -32.16 -8.42
CA LEU A 621 9.15 -32.30 -7.87
C LEU A 621 8.64 -30.89 -7.45
N PRO A 622 7.35 -30.59 -7.74
CA PRO A 622 6.74 -29.41 -7.19
C PRO A 622 6.62 -29.51 -5.67
N THR A 623 6.61 -28.38 -5.00
CA THR A 623 6.36 -28.31 -3.55
C THR A 623 4.95 -28.79 -3.23
N VAL A 624 4.83 -29.64 -2.21
CA VAL A 624 3.57 -30.22 -1.73
C VAL A 624 3.14 -29.48 -0.48
N SER A 625 1.92 -28.98 -0.46
CA SER A 625 1.28 -28.41 0.74
C SER A 625 0.55 -29.50 1.53
N ILE A 626 0.73 -29.51 2.84
CA ILE A 626 0.04 -30.36 3.80
C ILE A 626 -0.72 -29.45 4.75
N GLU A 627 -2.04 -29.47 4.70
CA GLU A 627 -2.95 -28.64 5.50
C GLU A 627 -3.80 -29.50 6.45
N GLY A 628 -4.51 -28.84 7.38
CA GLY A 628 -5.28 -29.49 8.43
C GLY A 628 -4.43 -29.86 9.65
N LEU A 629 -3.35 -29.10 9.87
CA LEU A 629 -2.44 -29.30 10.98
C LEU A 629 -2.88 -28.49 12.21
N VAL A 630 -2.57 -28.98 13.38
CA VAL A 630 -2.68 -28.25 14.65
C VAL A 630 -1.47 -27.32 14.85
N ALA A 631 -1.51 -26.47 15.86
CA ALA A 631 -0.53 -25.41 16.07
C ALA A 631 0.93 -25.89 16.09
N SER A 632 1.18 -27.08 16.65
CA SER A 632 2.49 -27.71 16.71
C SER A 632 2.38 -29.19 16.38
N THR A 633 3.01 -29.63 15.29
CA THR A 633 2.80 -30.97 14.72
C THR A 633 4.12 -31.67 14.36
N ASP A 634 4.36 -32.88 14.82
CA ASP A 634 5.41 -33.82 14.32
C ASP A 634 4.85 -34.52 13.07
N ILE A 635 5.38 -34.22 11.90
CA ILE A 635 4.94 -34.79 10.63
C ILE A 635 5.98 -35.79 10.15
N ARG A 636 5.52 -37.02 9.88
CA ARG A 636 6.37 -38.08 9.32
C ARG A 636 5.81 -38.55 7.99
N ILE A 637 6.65 -38.49 6.97
CA ILE A 637 6.35 -39.04 5.66
C ILE A 637 7.03 -40.40 5.57
N THR A 638 6.24 -41.47 5.35
CA THR A 638 6.72 -42.84 5.33
C THR A 638 6.37 -43.53 4.01
N LYS A 639 7.13 -44.55 3.66
CA LYS A 639 6.67 -45.54 2.67
C LYS A 639 5.56 -46.43 3.23
N VAL A 640 4.93 -47.18 2.36
CA VAL A 640 3.85 -48.13 2.76
C VAL A 640 4.37 -49.21 3.72
N ASP A 641 5.65 -49.53 3.70
CA ASP A 641 6.31 -50.48 4.61
C ASP A 641 6.62 -49.89 5.99
N GLY A 642 6.29 -48.61 6.22
CA GLY A 642 6.53 -47.90 7.47
C GLY A 642 7.91 -47.24 7.58
N SER A 643 8.78 -47.37 6.60
CA SER A 643 10.10 -46.71 6.60
C SER A 643 9.95 -45.21 6.46
N VAL A 644 10.56 -44.44 7.39
CA VAL A 644 10.47 -42.97 7.42
C VAL A 644 11.38 -42.36 6.35
N VAL A 645 10.78 -41.55 5.48
CA VAL A 645 11.44 -40.86 4.37
C VAL A 645 11.83 -39.45 4.77
N ALA A 646 10.91 -38.71 5.39
CA ALA A 646 11.14 -37.35 5.87
C ALA A 646 10.46 -37.11 7.22
N VAL A 647 10.99 -36.17 8.00
CA VAL A 647 10.39 -35.66 9.24
C VAL A 647 10.37 -34.15 9.14
N ILE A 648 9.21 -33.54 9.44
CA ILE A 648 8.99 -32.11 9.39
C ILE A 648 8.40 -31.66 10.72
N ASP A 649 9.00 -30.67 11.36
CA ASP A 649 8.41 -29.99 12.51
C ASP A 649 7.46 -28.89 11.98
N GLY A 650 6.17 -29.14 12.09
CA GLY A 650 5.11 -28.28 11.58
C GLY A 650 4.70 -27.22 12.61
N ARG A 651 4.56 -25.97 12.14
CA ARG A 651 4.01 -24.85 12.90
C ARG A 651 2.92 -24.17 12.11
N GLY A 652 1.76 -23.93 12.76
CA GLY A 652 0.55 -23.46 12.09
C GLY A 652 -0.18 -24.55 11.31
N GLY A 653 -1.30 -24.21 10.67
CA GLY A 653 -2.21 -25.15 10.01
C GLY A 653 -1.70 -25.75 8.70
N ARG A 654 -0.56 -25.26 8.16
CA ARG A 654 0.04 -25.72 6.89
C ARG A 654 1.56 -25.78 6.96
N VAL A 655 2.11 -26.79 6.31
CA VAL A 655 3.54 -26.86 5.98
C VAL A 655 3.73 -27.23 4.52
N ARG A 656 4.91 -26.93 3.99
CA ARG A 656 5.31 -27.33 2.65
C ARG A 656 6.46 -28.33 2.70
N CYS A 657 6.41 -29.31 1.78
CA CYS A 657 7.42 -30.34 1.58
C CYS A 657 7.93 -30.26 0.12
N ASP A 658 9.24 -30.25 -0.06
CA ASP A 658 9.88 -30.19 -1.37
C ASP A 658 10.04 -31.53 -2.07
N GLY A 659 9.51 -32.61 -1.49
CA GLY A 659 9.59 -33.96 -2.04
C GLY A 659 10.97 -34.62 -1.91
N ARG A 660 11.84 -34.15 -1.00
CA ARG A 660 13.15 -34.71 -0.73
C ARG A 660 13.16 -35.62 0.50
N ASP A 661 13.99 -36.63 0.44
CA ASP A 661 14.27 -37.51 1.59
C ASP A 661 15.31 -36.88 2.54
N ARG A 662 15.63 -37.58 3.63
CA ARG A 662 16.62 -37.15 4.64
C ARG A 662 18.03 -36.93 4.07
N ASN A 663 18.34 -37.44 2.88
CA ASN A 663 19.60 -37.28 2.21
C ASN A 663 19.57 -36.15 1.17
N GLY A 664 18.46 -35.40 1.08
CA GLY A 664 18.26 -34.33 0.13
C GLY A 664 17.95 -34.79 -1.29
N GLN A 665 17.66 -36.10 -1.50
CA GLN A 665 17.32 -36.65 -2.81
C GLN A 665 15.82 -36.65 -3.02
N TYR A 666 15.35 -36.32 -4.23
CA TYR A 666 13.93 -36.46 -4.56
C TYR A 666 13.48 -37.90 -4.42
N VAL A 667 12.33 -38.09 -3.76
CA VAL A 667 11.76 -39.41 -3.54
C VAL A 667 11.33 -40.05 -4.89
N PRO A 668 11.49 -41.38 -5.06
CA PRO A 668 11.07 -42.08 -6.27
C PRO A 668 9.56 -42.12 -6.42
N SER A 669 9.08 -42.50 -7.62
CA SER A 669 7.66 -42.77 -7.88
C SER A 669 7.12 -43.79 -6.86
N GLY A 670 5.93 -43.50 -6.31
CA GLY A 670 5.32 -44.37 -5.29
C GLY A 670 4.23 -43.65 -4.50
N VAL A 671 3.65 -44.41 -3.58
CA VAL A 671 2.68 -43.88 -2.60
C VAL A 671 3.35 -43.74 -1.24
N TYR A 672 3.22 -42.58 -0.65
CA TYR A 672 3.75 -42.22 0.66
C TYR A 672 2.60 -41.92 1.62
N ILE A 673 2.74 -42.30 2.87
CA ILE A 673 1.78 -42.04 3.95
C ILE A 673 2.33 -40.86 4.75
N VAL A 674 1.48 -39.87 4.99
CA VAL A 674 1.75 -38.74 5.88
C VAL A 674 1.04 -38.98 7.19
N VAL A 675 1.79 -38.92 8.26
CA VAL A 675 1.27 -39.00 9.65
C VAL A 675 1.64 -37.70 10.33
N ALA A 676 0.64 -36.95 10.77
CA ALA A 676 0.80 -35.66 11.45
C ALA A 676 0.26 -35.80 12.88
N ARG A 677 1.14 -35.74 13.87
CA ARG A 677 0.79 -35.88 15.30
C ARG A 677 0.90 -34.54 16.01
N GLY A 678 -0.21 -34.06 16.60
CA GLY A 678 -0.22 -32.93 17.50
C GLY A 678 0.64 -33.17 18.75
N LEU A 679 1.42 -32.17 19.15
CA LEU A 679 2.35 -32.31 20.28
C LEU A 679 1.66 -32.24 21.65
N ASN A 680 0.47 -31.61 21.73
CA ASN A 680 -0.31 -31.40 22.97
C ASN A 680 -1.56 -32.30 23.06
N ASP A 681 -1.47 -33.56 22.60
CA ASP A 681 -2.59 -34.50 22.52
C ASP A 681 -3.77 -34.03 21.63
N GLU A 682 -3.47 -33.15 20.65
CA GLU A 682 -4.44 -32.58 19.70
C GLU A 682 -4.76 -33.54 18.53
N GLY A 683 -4.59 -34.82 18.72
CA GLY A 683 -4.95 -35.85 17.75
C GLY A 683 -3.85 -36.23 16.78
N VAL A 684 -4.19 -37.11 15.81
CA VAL A 684 -3.30 -37.59 14.74
C VAL A 684 -4.02 -37.56 13.42
N GLY A 685 -3.52 -36.77 12.48
CA GLY A 685 -4.01 -36.70 11.11
C GLY A 685 -3.27 -37.66 10.19
N PHE A 686 -3.98 -38.18 9.18
CA PHE A 686 -3.42 -39.05 8.15
C PHE A 686 -3.70 -38.54 6.74
N GLY A 687 -2.73 -38.74 5.86
CA GLY A 687 -2.87 -38.41 4.44
C GLY A 687 -2.02 -39.30 3.56
N LYS A 688 -2.17 -39.17 2.23
CA LYS A 688 -1.41 -39.92 1.24
C LYS A 688 -0.87 -38.96 0.18
N ILE A 689 0.36 -39.21 -0.27
CA ILE A 689 0.99 -38.53 -1.40
C ILE A 689 1.31 -39.55 -2.47
N ALA A 690 0.82 -39.36 -3.68
CA ALA A 690 1.22 -40.15 -4.84
C ALA A 690 2.26 -39.34 -5.64
N VAL A 691 3.45 -39.89 -5.84
CA VAL A 691 4.54 -39.28 -6.61
C VAL A 691 4.70 -40.00 -7.93
N ILE A 692 4.77 -39.24 -9.01
CA ILE A 692 4.99 -39.73 -10.40
C ILE A 692 6.20 -38.97 -10.97
N ARG A 693 7.30 -39.73 -11.20
CA ARG A 693 8.53 -39.21 -11.80
C ARG A 693 8.79 -39.89 -13.12
#